data_88c54e9d7dcca84e7eb26255b6c52c98
#
_entry.id   88c54e9d7dcca84e7eb26255b6c52c98
#
_cell.length_a   1.000
_cell.length_b   1.000
_cell.length_c   1.000
_cell.angle_alpha   90.00
_cell.angle_beta   90.00
_cell.angle_gamma   90.00
#
_symmetry.space_group_name_H-M   'P 1'
#
loop_
_entity.id
_entity.type
_entity.pdbx_description
1 polymer ?
#
loop_
_entity_poly.entity_id
_entity_poly.type
_entity_poly.pdbx_seq_one_letter_code
_entity_poly.pdbx_strand_id
1 'polypeptide(L)'
;MQIKVKNREALLSHGDAEGRKIVLDITEKTLQQLDAYERIKRITHMEGDVLCIGSRRWDLSKKRNVYLLGAGKACNHMAMAIDEILGDHLTRGIAIVKISEPTDVFHKTEVYVGGHPLPNAEGLRACKEIIRLIDSATADDLFIVVISGGSSALMSCPIEGISLQDEIDTTDIMLKSGAGIYEINAIRRHISAMNGGMLAKRIRDRGAELIGFGISDAVGTPATGDIGEPYKNYKGTPMGPDQTTLEEARQVIRDYGVADRLPKSVVDYLMHVGPEGETPKAFPENTYFLLNSLPDSCLTAKRISEEMGIPAVILTSYLEGEAREVGSVFASLAREIQNYGNPVKPPCVLLCSGEATTQILDNSTITGHGGPGQELTLSYAISGKKAPGCVCLSIDSEGPDGTTTVAGGITESTSYDAAEAKGINVFDALRGHACFEALDAIGDAVFTGNTGTNLCDLNIMYVPELPGKPRKGSRIRSVHARQIIDCKCRPMVEVDVITEDGSVGTAAAPTGSSVGMYESFVLRDNDPAEYNGLSVHKAVANVNDIIAPALIGMDTMDQAAIDRCMIELDGTENKTNLGGNAIYSVSVACYRAAAASCKRPLYDYIAGGRIKTVPIPSFNVLNGGMNAGIRQAFNEFIVMPYRASDIEQAVEIAVKVFNRLGTVIRAYTGAEPRVGGSYGWCAPSEDPEVCLDLIQKAIDDCGYSEQCAFALDCAMTEMYDREHKTYYLNGSQVTNDELVAYVKRLTEKYNFVFIEDMLDEDDWDGFVKAHREITRTYIIADDLTVSNPARIRRAYELKAIDGFILKPNQVGTITEALAAHKFASEHGMFSVTSGRSGGVVGDVVMDLAVGLQIPFIKNGCPRSGERIDKLNFLMRVKDNYPGCHMAKIDDIVRF
;
A
#
# COMPACT_ATOMS: atom_id res chain seq x y z
N MET A 1 18.93 1.09 5.79
CA MET A 1 18.53 2.46 5.43
C MET A 1 17.95 3.15 6.66
N GLN A 2 18.31 4.40 6.90
CA GLN A 2 17.83 5.17 8.05
C GLN A 2 16.35 5.54 7.89
N ILE A 3 15.57 5.47 8.97
CA ILE A 3 14.16 5.92 8.98
C ILE A 3 14.14 7.45 8.82
N LYS A 4 13.42 7.95 7.82
CA LYS A 4 13.34 9.39 7.50
C LYS A 4 12.14 10.06 8.18
N VAL A 5 10.96 9.45 8.17
CA VAL A 5 9.77 10.00 8.86
C VAL A 5 9.73 9.50 10.30
N LYS A 6 10.19 10.34 11.24
CA LYS A 6 10.42 9.95 12.66
C LYS A 6 9.15 9.67 13.46
N ASN A 7 8.03 10.30 13.12
CA ASN A 7 6.74 10.13 13.81
C ASN A 7 5.71 9.32 13.02
N ARG A 8 6.17 8.43 12.12
CA ARG A 8 5.32 7.64 11.22
C ARG A 8 4.20 6.89 11.94
N GLU A 9 4.47 6.25 13.07
CA GLU A 9 3.46 5.50 13.82
C GLU A 9 2.33 6.40 14.33
N ALA A 10 2.67 7.58 14.83
CA ALA A 10 1.69 8.57 15.26
C ALA A 10 0.82 9.06 14.09
N LEU A 11 1.42 9.31 12.92
CA LEU A 11 0.69 9.72 11.71
C LEU A 11 -0.27 8.63 11.20
N LEU A 12 -0.01 7.36 11.46
CA LEU A 12 -0.85 6.23 11.08
C LEU A 12 -1.90 5.85 12.13
N SER A 13 -1.88 6.45 13.31
CA SER A 13 -2.78 6.11 14.42
C SER A 13 -4.18 6.73 14.30
N HIS A 14 -4.40 7.60 13.33
CA HIS A 14 -5.66 8.31 13.12
C HIS A 14 -5.90 8.59 11.62
N GLY A 15 -7.09 9.04 11.30
CA GLY A 15 -7.49 9.37 9.94
C GLY A 15 -7.61 8.16 9.01
N ASP A 16 -7.41 8.34 7.69
CA ASP A 16 -7.34 7.25 6.73
C ASP A 16 -5.95 6.57 6.78
N ALA A 17 -5.81 5.60 7.66
CA ALA A 17 -4.54 4.89 7.88
C ALA A 17 -3.99 4.24 6.59
N GLU A 18 -4.85 3.80 5.66
CA GLU A 18 -4.42 3.19 4.40
C GLU A 18 -3.87 4.23 3.42
N GLY A 19 -4.61 5.30 3.18
CA GLY A 19 -4.16 6.38 2.31
C GLY A 19 -2.90 7.07 2.85
N ARG A 20 -2.85 7.32 4.17
CA ARG A 20 -1.67 7.83 4.86
C ARG A 20 -0.46 6.90 4.72
N LYS A 21 -0.67 5.59 4.86
CA LYS A 21 0.40 4.60 4.69
C LYS A 21 0.99 4.64 3.28
N ILE A 22 0.17 4.73 2.24
CA ILE A 22 0.62 4.82 0.84
C ILE A 22 1.50 6.05 0.65
N VAL A 23 1.02 7.22 1.05
CA VAL A 23 1.75 8.49 0.91
C VAL A 23 3.06 8.48 1.70
N LEU A 24 3.03 7.99 2.95
CA LEU A 24 4.21 7.89 3.79
C LEU A 24 5.23 6.86 3.29
N ASP A 25 4.78 5.72 2.71
CA ASP A 25 5.67 4.72 2.10
C ASP A 25 6.40 5.31 0.87
N ILE A 26 5.70 6.08 0.04
CA ILE A 26 6.30 6.77 -1.10
C ILE A 26 7.31 7.81 -0.60
N THR A 27 6.94 8.64 0.37
CA THR A 27 7.79 9.66 0.98
C THR A 27 9.07 9.07 1.56
N GLU A 28 8.92 8.09 2.44
CA GLU A 28 10.04 7.42 3.12
C GLU A 28 11.05 6.85 2.13
N LYS A 29 10.58 6.06 1.16
CA LYS A 29 11.45 5.44 0.15
C LYS A 29 12.06 6.47 -0.79
N THR A 30 11.35 7.55 -1.12
CA THR A 30 11.88 8.64 -1.95
C THR A 30 13.04 9.34 -1.25
N LEU A 31 12.86 9.77 -0.01
CA LEU A 31 13.90 10.40 0.77
C LEU A 31 15.12 9.48 0.99
N GLN A 32 14.90 8.18 1.24
CA GLN A 32 15.99 7.21 1.38
C GLN A 32 16.81 7.05 0.10
N GLN A 33 16.18 7.04 -1.07
CA GLN A 33 16.87 6.87 -2.36
C GLN A 33 17.55 8.15 -2.84
N LEU A 34 17.12 9.32 -2.37
CA LEU A 34 17.69 10.62 -2.69
C LEU A 34 18.69 11.11 -1.63
N ASP A 35 18.92 10.35 -0.57
CA ASP A 35 19.94 10.68 0.42
C ASP A 35 21.33 10.75 -0.22
N ALA A 36 21.98 11.89 -0.08
CA ALA A 36 23.28 12.14 -0.65
C ALA A 36 24.38 11.21 -0.15
N TYR A 37 24.32 10.78 1.11
CA TYR A 37 25.25 9.82 1.67
C TYR A 37 25.19 8.49 0.90
N GLU A 38 23.99 7.95 0.71
CA GLU A 38 23.78 6.71 -0.03
C GLU A 38 24.15 6.86 -1.52
N ARG A 39 23.82 8.02 -2.11
CA ARG A 39 24.15 8.33 -3.52
C ARG A 39 25.66 8.39 -3.75
N ILE A 40 26.40 9.07 -2.89
CA ILE A 40 27.88 9.13 -2.97
C ILE A 40 28.47 7.74 -2.79
N LYS A 41 28.06 6.98 -1.78
CA LYS A 41 28.59 5.62 -1.52
C LYS A 41 28.30 4.64 -2.64
N ARG A 42 27.26 4.85 -3.42
CA ARG A 42 26.92 3.99 -4.57
C ARG A 42 27.90 4.15 -5.72
N ILE A 43 28.46 5.36 -5.93
CA ILE A 43 29.35 5.66 -7.05
C ILE A 43 30.80 5.85 -6.65
N THR A 44 31.11 5.94 -5.36
CA THR A 44 32.43 6.30 -4.84
C THR A 44 32.94 5.24 -3.88
N HIS A 45 34.16 4.77 -4.09
CA HIS A 45 34.84 3.81 -3.20
C HIS A 45 36.35 3.91 -3.35
N MET A 46 37.09 3.33 -2.40
CA MET A 46 38.57 3.20 -2.46
C MET A 46 38.98 1.80 -2.94
N GLU A 47 39.93 1.75 -3.85
CA GLU A 47 40.67 0.54 -4.24
C GLU A 47 42.14 0.71 -3.82
N GLY A 48 42.49 0.35 -2.60
CA GLY A 48 43.79 0.70 -2.00
C GLY A 48 43.93 2.22 -1.92
N ASP A 49 44.99 2.76 -2.55
CA ASP A 49 45.24 4.20 -2.61
C ASP A 49 44.51 4.91 -3.77
N VAL A 50 43.67 4.22 -4.52
CA VAL A 50 42.94 4.78 -5.66
C VAL A 50 41.51 5.14 -5.28
N LEU A 51 41.15 6.41 -5.38
CA LEU A 51 39.78 6.87 -5.30
C LEU A 51 39.07 6.63 -6.63
N CYS A 52 37.99 5.87 -6.60
CA CYS A 52 37.12 5.59 -7.73
C CYS A 52 35.80 6.32 -7.61
N ILE A 53 35.39 7.07 -8.66
CA ILE A 53 34.09 7.73 -8.73
C ILE A 53 33.50 7.43 -10.11
N GLY A 54 32.45 6.61 -10.16
CA GLY A 54 31.90 6.12 -11.42
C GLY A 54 33.01 5.46 -12.27
N SER A 55 33.20 5.98 -13.50
CA SER A 55 34.24 5.51 -14.42
C SER A 55 35.63 6.15 -14.18
N ARG A 56 35.74 7.14 -13.30
CA ARG A 56 36.93 7.94 -13.07
C ARG A 56 37.75 7.42 -11.89
N ARG A 57 39.10 7.62 -11.96
CA ARG A 57 40.06 7.13 -10.98
C ARG A 57 41.12 8.17 -10.64
N TRP A 58 41.45 8.31 -9.34
CA TRP A 58 42.48 9.19 -8.82
C TRP A 58 43.44 8.43 -7.89
N ASP A 59 44.68 8.44 -8.20
CA ASP A 59 45.75 7.82 -7.38
C ASP A 59 46.15 8.79 -6.25
N LEU A 60 45.63 8.57 -5.05
CA LEU A 60 45.87 9.44 -3.90
C LEU A 60 47.29 9.32 -3.35
N SER A 61 48.00 8.23 -3.62
CA SER A 61 49.41 8.10 -3.21
C SER A 61 50.32 9.16 -3.88
N LYS A 62 49.87 9.74 -5.01
CA LYS A 62 50.55 10.82 -5.72
C LYS A 62 50.14 12.23 -5.24
N LYS A 63 49.26 12.30 -4.27
CA LYS A 63 48.80 13.58 -3.74
C LYS A 63 49.52 13.91 -2.43
N ARG A 64 49.94 15.15 -2.28
CA ARG A 64 50.54 15.65 -1.03
C ARG A 64 49.47 15.74 0.06
N ASN A 65 48.33 16.28 -0.28
CA ASN A 65 47.18 16.41 0.63
C ASN A 65 45.88 16.17 -0.15
N VAL A 66 44.87 15.66 0.57
CA VAL A 66 43.50 15.52 0.11
C VAL A 66 42.61 16.31 1.08
N TYR A 67 41.90 17.29 0.57
CA TYR A 67 41.06 18.17 1.36
C TYR A 67 39.58 17.98 0.99
N LEU A 68 38.70 18.02 2.01
CA LEU A 68 37.26 18.05 1.84
C LEU A 68 36.72 19.43 2.23
N LEU A 69 35.99 20.08 1.33
CA LEU A 69 35.30 21.35 1.58
C LEU A 69 33.80 21.15 1.32
N GLY A 70 32.97 21.72 2.16
CA GLY A 70 31.52 21.57 1.97
C GLY A 70 30.71 22.80 2.41
N ALA A 71 29.60 23.06 1.68
CA ALA A 71 28.58 24.01 2.12
C ALA A 71 27.20 23.67 1.54
N GLY A 72 26.16 23.83 2.34
CA GLY A 72 24.78 23.66 1.89
C GLY A 72 23.88 22.96 2.91
N LYS A 73 22.59 22.96 2.64
CA LYS A 73 21.57 22.40 3.53
C LYS A 73 21.68 20.86 3.68
N ALA A 74 22.14 20.17 2.62
CA ALA A 74 22.40 18.72 2.64
C ALA A 74 23.90 18.38 2.82
N CYS A 75 24.73 19.35 3.16
CA CYS A 75 26.18 19.19 3.22
C CYS A 75 26.63 18.14 4.24
N ASN A 76 25.94 17.97 5.37
CA ASN A 76 26.26 16.98 6.40
C ASN A 76 26.43 15.58 5.79
N HIS A 77 25.39 15.06 5.15
CA HIS A 77 25.36 13.72 4.58
C HIS A 77 26.38 13.54 3.45
N MET A 78 26.55 14.58 2.62
CA MET A 78 27.56 14.55 1.56
C MET A 78 28.97 14.49 2.14
N ALA A 79 29.27 15.33 3.11
CA ALA A 79 30.59 15.40 3.74
C ALA A 79 30.89 14.14 4.57
N MET A 80 29.91 13.61 5.33
CA MET A 80 30.06 12.33 6.04
C MET A 80 30.45 11.18 5.11
N ALA A 81 29.77 11.07 3.96
CA ALA A 81 30.08 10.00 3.01
C ALA A 81 31.52 10.07 2.48
N ILE A 82 31.98 11.27 2.13
CA ILE A 82 33.37 11.46 1.62
C ILE A 82 34.40 11.27 2.73
N ASP A 83 34.16 11.81 3.95
CA ASP A 83 35.04 11.66 5.12
C ASP A 83 35.23 10.16 5.45
N GLU A 84 34.14 9.38 5.49
CA GLU A 84 34.18 7.94 5.73
C GLU A 84 34.91 7.17 4.63
N ILE A 85 34.64 7.49 3.34
CA ILE A 85 35.24 6.80 2.20
C ILE A 85 36.76 7.04 2.16
N LEU A 86 37.19 8.28 2.38
CA LEU A 86 38.60 8.64 2.34
C LEU A 86 39.37 8.15 3.57
N GLY A 87 38.74 8.12 4.74
CA GLY A 87 39.36 7.66 5.98
C GLY A 87 40.73 8.32 6.22
N ASP A 88 41.79 7.52 6.28
CA ASP A 88 43.17 8.03 6.52
C ASP A 88 43.74 8.85 5.38
N HIS A 89 43.24 8.73 4.15
CA HIS A 89 43.67 9.54 3.02
C HIS A 89 43.20 11.00 3.11
N LEU A 90 42.13 11.28 3.88
CA LEU A 90 41.70 12.66 4.11
C LEU A 90 42.71 13.38 5.00
N THR A 91 43.27 14.48 4.54
CA THR A 91 44.18 15.32 5.35
C THR A 91 43.41 16.20 6.32
N ARG A 92 42.40 16.94 5.83
CA ARG A 92 41.51 17.80 6.63
C ARG A 92 40.22 18.08 5.86
N GLY A 93 39.09 18.12 6.56
CA GLY A 93 37.82 18.56 6.03
C GLY A 93 37.28 19.82 6.74
N ILE A 94 36.52 20.65 6.01
CA ILE A 94 35.77 21.80 6.56
C ILE A 94 34.38 21.78 5.91
N ALA A 95 33.33 21.63 6.71
CA ALA A 95 31.94 21.63 6.26
C ALA A 95 31.15 22.76 6.96
N ILE A 96 30.41 23.55 6.16
CA ILE A 96 29.52 24.60 6.64
C ILE A 96 28.08 24.13 6.46
N VAL A 97 27.42 23.81 7.56
CA VAL A 97 26.08 23.20 7.58
C VAL A 97 25.05 24.18 8.13
N LYS A 98 23.78 24.01 7.79
CA LYS A 98 22.66 24.77 8.38
C LYS A 98 22.36 24.31 9.81
N ILE A 99 22.37 22.99 10.02
CA ILE A 99 22.08 22.35 11.30
C ILE A 99 23.06 21.17 11.46
N SER A 100 23.59 20.98 12.65
CA SER A 100 24.36 19.79 13.03
C SER A 100 23.51 18.92 13.96
N GLU A 101 23.35 17.65 13.63
CA GLU A 101 22.62 16.68 14.46
C GLU A 101 23.59 15.78 15.24
N PRO A 102 23.19 15.22 16.39
CA PRO A 102 24.02 14.29 17.17
C PRO A 102 24.42 13.02 16.39
N THR A 103 23.72 12.72 15.31
CA THR A 103 23.98 11.61 14.41
C THR A 103 25.04 11.89 13.35
N ASP A 104 25.46 13.15 13.20
CA ASP A 104 26.51 13.55 12.27
C ASP A 104 27.87 13.12 12.81
N VAL A 105 28.48 12.11 12.19
CA VAL A 105 29.79 11.57 12.62
C VAL A 105 30.84 11.91 11.58
N PHE A 106 31.88 12.63 11.99
CA PHE A 106 33.03 13.00 11.17
C PHE A 106 34.32 12.53 11.82
N HIS A 107 35.30 12.09 11.03
CA HIS A 107 36.60 11.63 11.50
C HIS A 107 37.66 12.73 11.41
N LYS A 108 37.74 13.44 10.27
CA LYS A 108 38.73 14.48 10.01
C LYS A 108 38.12 15.80 9.51
N THR A 109 36.78 15.92 9.50
CA THR A 109 36.08 17.10 9.05
C THR A 109 35.61 17.95 10.22
N GLU A 110 35.99 19.21 10.23
CA GLU A 110 35.51 20.23 11.16
C GLU A 110 34.18 20.79 10.66
N VAL A 111 33.17 20.86 11.53
CA VAL A 111 31.83 21.32 11.18
C VAL A 111 31.58 22.70 11.77
N TYR A 112 31.09 23.61 10.94
CA TYR A 112 30.71 24.99 11.33
C TYR A 112 29.22 25.16 11.04
N VAL A 113 28.46 25.75 11.97
CA VAL A 113 27.02 26.01 11.76
C VAL A 113 26.86 27.44 11.20
N GLY A 114 26.66 27.50 9.89
CA GLY A 114 26.42 28.75 9.15
C GLY A 114 25.00 29.27 9.30
N GLY A 115 24.78 30.53 8.92
CA GLY A 115 23.46 31.15 8.90
C GLY A 115 22.75 30.94 7.56
N HIS A 116 21.45 30.63 7.60
CA HIS A 116 20.59 30.57 6.43
C HIS A 116 19.14 30.98 6.83
N PRO A 117 18.42 31.83 6.13
CA PRO A 117 18.80 32.48 4.84
C PRO A 117 19.80 33.64 4.98
N LEU A 118 20.01 34.17 6.18
CA LEU A 118 21.00 35.23 6.43
C LEU A 118 22.32 34.62 6.92
N PRO A 119 23.47 35.05 6.35
CA PRO A 119 24.78 34.57 6.78
C PRO A 119 25.12 35.02 8.22
N ASN A 120 26.05 34.29 8.89
CA ASN A 120 26.48 34.57 10.23
C ASN A 120 28.01 34.61 10.36
N ALA A 121 28.48 35.02 11.53
CA ALA A 121 29.91 35.14 11.80
C ALA A 121 30.65 33.79 11.78
N GLU A 122 29.99 32.68 12.13
CA GLU A 122 30.56 31.34 12.13
C GLU A 122 30.84 30.86 10.69
N GLY A 123 29.91 31.05 9.77
CA GLY A 123 30.09 30.77 8.32
C GLY A 123 31.24 31.60 7.74
N LEU A 124 31.33 32.90 8.08
CA LEU A 124 32.44 33.76 7.67
C LEU A 124 33.77 33.25 8.22
N ARG A 125 33.84 32.79 9.49
CA ARG A 125 35.03 32.21 10.10
C ARG A 125 35.48 30.96 9.33
N ALA A 126 34.55 30.07 9.01
CA ALA A 126 34.83 28.87 8.24
C ALA A 126 35.35 29.21 6.83
N CYS A 127 34.76 30.17 6.14
CA CYS A 127 35.21 30.63 4.83
C CYS A 127 36.66 31.16 4.86
N LYS A 128 37.03 31.92 5.91
CA LYS A 128 38.42 32.38 6.10
C LYS A 128 39.39 31.23 6.32
N GLU A 129 39.00 30.20 7.06
CA GLU A 129 39.82 28.98 7.20
C GLU A 129 39.95 28.23 5.85
N ILE A 130 38.89 28.10 5.07
CA ILE A 130 38.91 27.52 3.73
C ILE A 130 39.87 28.32 2.80
N ILE A 131 39.79 29.64 2.82
CA ILE A 131 40.69 30.49 2.02
C ILE A 131 42.15 30.27 2.41
N ARG A 132 42.51 30.26 3.71
CA ARG A 132 43.86 29.98 4.21
C ARG A 132 44.36 28.59 3.75
N LEU A 133 43.47 27.59 3.80
CA LEU A 133 43.80 26.23 3.38
C LEU A 133 44.13 26.20 1.89
N ILE A 134 43.29 26.82 1.03
CA ILE A 134 43.51 26.92 -0.41
C ILE A 134 44.79 27.73 -0.71
N ASP A 135 45.06 28.83 0.01
CA ASP A 135 46.24 29.67 -0.22
C ASP A 135 47.55 28.96 0.09
N SER A 136 47.54 27.94 0.96
CA SER A 136 48.68 27.03 1.23
C SER A 136 48.82 25.85 0.27
N ALA A 137 47.87 25.66 -0.63
CA ALA A 137 47.84 24.53 -1.56
C ALA A 137 48.81 24.69 -2.73
N THR A 138 49.16 23.56 -3.37
CA THR A 138 50.01 23.45 -4.53
C THR A 138 49.37 22.54 -5.58
N ALA A 139 50.03 22.33 -6.73
CA ALA A 139 49.57 21.44 -7.79
C ALA A 139 49.48 19.97 -7.38
N ASP A 140 50.18 19.57 -6.31
CA ASP A 140 50.17 18.20 -5.81
C ASP A 140 49.01 17.93 -4.83
N ASP A 141 48.13 18.90 -4.57
CA ASP A 141 47.00 18.76 -3.68
C ASP A 141 45.69 18.47 -4.45
N LEU A 142 44.75 17.75 -3.81
CA LEU A 142 43.45 17.44 -4.33
C LEU A 142 42.38 18.04 -3.40
N PHE A 143 41.41 18.76 -3.97
CA PHE A 143 40.22 19.22 -3.27
C PHE A 143 39.00 18.46 -3.74
N ILE A 144 38.26 17.91 -2.78
CA ILE A 144 36.91 17.38 -3.00
C ILE A 144 35.93 18.36 -2.39
N VAL A 145 34.99 18.87 -3.19
CA VAL A 145 34.07 19.91 -2.76
C VAL A 145 32.62 19.40 -2.88
N VAL A 146 31.85 19.50 -1.80
CA VAL A 146 30.45 19.07 -1.76
C VAL A 146 29.53 20.28 -1.56
N ILE A 147 28.61 20.52 -2.50
CA ILE A 147 27.74 21.70 -2.52
C ILE A 147 26.27 21.30 -2.70
N SER A 148 25.40 21.91 -1.91
CA SER A 148 23.94 21.84 -2.10
C SER A 148 23.31 23.22 -1.98
N GLY A 149 22.00 23.33 -2.16
CA GLY A 149 21.25 24.57 -1.99
C GLY A 149 21.51 25.25 -0.66
N GLY A 150 21.38 26.56 -0.63
CA GLY A 150 21.72 27.38 0.55
C GLY A 150 23.20 27.72 0.71
N SER A 151 24.09 27.14 -0.12
CA SER A 151 25.55 27.38 -0.03
C SER A 151 25.93 28.86 -0.18
N SER A 152 25.16 29.66 -0.93
CA SER A 152 25.44 31.10 -1.11
C SER A 152 25.35 31.92 0.17
N ALA A 153 24.49 31.55 1.12
CA ALA A 153 24.39 32.18 2.42
C ALA A 153 25.36 31.54 3.43
N LEU A 154 25.41 30.21 3.46
CA LEU A 154 26.25 29.46 4.40
C LEU A 154 27.75 29.70 4.16
N MET A 155 28.18 29.80 2.89
CA MET A 155 29.55 30.06 2.48
C MET A 155 29.72 31.53 2.05
N SER A 156 29.14 32.44 2.82
CA SER A 156 29.23 33.88 2.57
C SER A 156 30.57 34.44 3.10
N CYS A 157 31.33 35.05 2.20
CA CYS A 157 32.59 35.70 2.50
C CYS A 157 32.75 36.90 1.56
N PRO A 158 32.40 38.14 2.01
CA PRO A 158 32.61 39.32 1.26
C PRO A 158 34.10 39.55 0.90
N ILE A 159 34.35 40.17 -0.21
CA ILE A 159 35.71 40.59 -0.60
C ILE A 159 36.23 41.61 0.37
N GLU A 160 37.55 41.84 0.33
CA GLU A 160 38.21 42.86 1.17
C GLU A 160 37.61 44.26 0.98
N GLY A 161 37.31 44.90 2.09
CA GLY A 161 36.69 46.24 2.11
C GLY A 161 35.16 46.26 2.24
N ILE A 162 34.50 45.07 2.13
CA ILE A 162 33.06 44.93 2.37
C ILE A 162 32.86 44.05 3.63
N SER A 163 32.05 44.55 4.59
CA SER A 163 31.74 43.78 5.78
C SER A 163 30.64 42.75 5.54
N LEU A 164 30.56 41.72 6.44
CA LEU A 164 29.45 40.78 6.39
C LEU A 164 28.09 41.48 6.58
N GLN A 165 28.04 42.51 7.43
CA GLN A 165 26.81 43.28 7.61
C GLN A 165 26.41 44.04 6.34
N ASP A 166 27.39 44.60 5.62
CA ASP A 166 27.11 45.25 4.32
C ASP A 166 26.50 44.26 3.27
N GLU A 167 26.98 43.04 3.26
CA GLU A 167 26.41 41.99 2.37
C GLU A 167 24.97 41.64 2.80
N ILE A 168 24.72 41.52 4.15
CA ILE A 168 23.36 41.25 4.69
C ILE A 168 22.41 42.42 4.33
N ASP A 169 22.83 43.65 4.62
CA ASP A 169 22.03 44.85 4.35
C ASP A 169 21.76 45.01 2.85
N THR A 170 22.74 44.72 2.00
CA THR A 170 22.60 44.72 0.54
C THR A 170 21.51 43.71 0.12
N THR A 171 21.54 42.50 0.64
CA THR A 171 20.55 41.44 0.31
C THR A 171 19.15 41.86 0.76
N ASP A 172 18.99 42.36 1.98
CA ASP A 172 17.71 42.83 2.52
C ASP A 172 17.10 44.01 1.72
N ILE A 173 17.95 44.99 1.39
CA ILE A 173 17.53 46.15 0.58
C ILE A 173 17.07 45.68 -0.81
N MET A 174 17.80 44.77 -1.45
CA MET A 174 17.45 44.26 -2.78
C MET A 174 16.14 43.47 -2.75
N LEU A 175 15.95 42.61 -1.76
CA LEU A 175 14.68 41.90 -1.55
C LEU A 175 13.50 42.84 -1.38
N LYS A 176 13.66 43.86 -0.53
CA LYS A 176 12.63 44.91 -0.29
C LYS A 176 12.39 45.84 -1.48
N SER A 177 13.29 45.89 -2.43
CA SER A 177 13.10 46.63 -3.69
C SER A 177 12.28 45.88 -4.72
N GLY A 178 11.96 44.60 -4.49
CA GLY A 178 11.25 43.75 -5.44
C GLY A 178 12.15 43.11 -6.51
N ALA A 179 13.47 43.13 -6.31
CA ALA A 179 14.41 42.47 -7.23
C ALA A 179 14.24 40.98 -7.22
N GLY A 180 14.28 40.35 -8.38
CA GLY A 180 14.27 38.90 -8.52
C GLY A 180 15.59 38.26 -8.08
N ILE A 181 15.60 36.96 -7.92
CA ILE A 181 16.77 36.20 -7.45
C ILE A 181 17.97 36.33 -8.42
N TYR A 182 17.71 36.49 -9.70
CA TYR A 182 18.76 36.67 -10.72
C TYR A 182 19.52 38.00 -10.50
N GLU A 183 18.79 39.09 -10.30
CA GLU A 183 19.34 40.41 -10.03
C GLU A 183 20.08 40.47 -8.68
N ILE A 184 19.50 39.88 -7.64
CA ILE A 184 20.14 39.79 -6.32
C ILE A 184 21.46 39.03 -6.43
N ASN A 185 21.46 37.94 -7.16
CA ASN A 185 22.66 37.09 -7.33
C ASN A 185 23.73 37.80 -8.19
N ALA A 186 23.35 38.60 -9.16
CA ALA A 186 24.31 39.40 -9.92
C ALA A 186 25.16 40.31 -8.98
N ILE A 187 24.52 40.95 -8.01
CA ILE A 187 25.24 41.76 -7.01
C ILE A 187 26.05 40.86 -6.06
N ARG A 188 25.40 39.89 -5.44
CA ARG A 188 26.01 39.06 -4.39
C ARG A 188 27.26 38.30 -4.86
N ARG A 189 27.25 37.79 -6.12
CA ARG A 189 28.37 37.03 -6.65
C ARG A 189 29.59 37.91 -6.91
N HIS A 190 29.39 39.16 -7.32
CA HIS A 190 30.48 40.08 -7.63
C HIS A 190 31.07 40.78 -6.39
N ILE A 191 30.44 40.67 -5.22
CA ILE A 191 31.01 41.11 -3.94
C ILE A 191 31.50 39.94 -3.06
N SER A 192 31.50 38.69 -3.55
CA SER A 192 31.85 37.49 -2.80
C SER A 192 33.24 36.95 -3.21
N ALA A 193 34.03 36.54 -2.22
CA ALA A 193 35.28 35.83 -2.43
C ALA A 193 35.09 34.30 -2.67
N MET A 194 33.85 33.77 -2.52
CA MET A 194 33.56 32.34 -2.58
C MET A 194 32.55 31.99 -3.66
N ASN A 195 31.51 32.81 -3.82
CA ASN A 195 30.40 32.51 -4.73
C ASN A 195 30.73 32.89 -6.18
N GLY A 196 29.84 32.51 -7.15
CA GLY A 196 30.05 32.81 -8.57
C GLY A 196 31.29 32.15 -9.18
N GLY A 197 31.65 30.93 -8.76
CA GLY A 197 32.81 30.21 -9.24
C GLY A 197 34.14 30.60 -8.60
N MET A 198 34.14 31.54 -7.65
CA MET A 198 35.37 32.06 -7.05
C MET A 198 36.12 31.02 -6.22
N LEU A 199 35.41 30.09 -5.55
CA LEU A 199 36.02 28.96 -4.86
C LEU A 199 36.81 28.08 -5.84
N ALA A 200 36.17 27.65 -6.92
CA ALA A 200 36.83 26.82 -7.95
C ALA A 200 38.00 27.56 -8.61
N LYS A 201 37.83 28.85 -8.92
CA LYS A 201 38.90 29.70 -9.45
C LYS A 201 40.12 29.72 -8.52
N ARG A 202 39.92 29.99 -7.22
CA ARG A 202 40.99 30.08 -6.23
C ARG A 202 41.78 28.76 -6.12
N ILE A 203 41.10 27.61 -6.11
CA ILE A 203 41.73 26.30 -6.08
C ILE A 203 42.57 26.07 -7.34
N ARG A 204 42.01 26.37 -8.53
CA ARG A 204 42.68 26.21 -9.83
C ARG A 204 43.85 27.14 -10.00
N ASP A 205 43.80 28.37 -9.49
CA ASP A 205 44.91 29.34 -9.53
C ASP A 205 46.12 28.85 -8.76
N ARG A 206 45.97 27.88 -7.82
CA ARG A 206 47.07 27.14 -7.15
C ARG A 206 47.58 25.94 -7.93
N GLY A 207 46.98 25.62 -9.06
CA GLY A 207 47.24 24.40 -9.84
C GLY A 207 46.69 23.12 -9.23
N ALA A 208 46.00 23.20 -8.09
CA ALA A 208 45.42 22.05 -7.40
C ALA A 208 44.28 21.39 -8.18
N GLU A 209 44.15 20.08 -8.03
CA GLU A 209 43.07 19.33 -8.68
C GLU A 209 41.77 19.46 -7.88
N LEU A 210 40.63 19.44 -8.60
CA LEU A 210 39.33 19.73 -8.04
C LEU A 210 38.29 18.70 -8.51
N ILE A 211 37.62 18.04 -7.55
CA ILE A 211 36.46 17.19 -7.76
C ILE A 211 35.25 17.81 -7.04
N GLY A 212 34.12 17.93 -7.73
CA GLY A 212 32.90 18.47 -7.15
C GLY A 212 31.75 17.44 -7.10
N PHE A 213 30.99 17.47 -6.01
CA PHE A 213 29.70 16.81 -5.92
C PHE A 213 28.64 17.85 -5.61
N GLY A 214 27.45 17.71 -6.20
CA GLY A 214 26.38 18.66 -5.95
C GLY A 214 25.00 18.08 -5.97
N ILE A 215 24.11 18.80 -5.28
CA ILE A 215 22.67 18.68 -5.36
C ILE A 215 22.13 20.03 -5.83
N SER A 216 21.26 20.02 -6.83
CA SER A 216 20.65 21.23 -7.38
C SER A 216 19.16 21.30 -7.02
N ASP A 217 18.81 22.33 -6.24
CA ASP A 217 17.43 22.74 -5.97
C ASP A 217 16.92 23.81 -7.00
N ALA A 218 17.75 24.19 -7.95
CA ALA A 218 17.41 25.23 -8.92
C ALA A 218 16.34 24.75 -9.92
N VAL A 219 15.26 25.51 -10.00
CA VAL A 219 14.18 25.31 -10.97
C VAL A 219 14.76 25.39 -12.40
N GLY A 220 14.40 24.41 -13.23
CA GLY A 220 14.88 24.29 -14.60
C GLY A 220 16.18 23.48 -14.78
N THR A 221 16.80 22.98 -13.70
CA THR A 221 17.85 21.97 -13.81
C THR A 221 17.24 20.66 -14.33
N PRO A 222 17.77 20.06 -15.41
CA PRO A 222 17.29 18.75 -15.89
C PRO A 222 17.45 17.67 -14.85
N ALA A 223 16.64 16.60 -14.95
CA ALA A 223 16.82 15.41 -14.13
C ALA A 223 18.23 14.84 -14.28
N THR A 224 18.77 14.33 -13.18
CA THR A 224 20.07 13.67 -13.18
C THR A 224 20.03 12.39 -14.02
N GLY A 225 21.00 12.27 -14.93
CA GLY A 225 21.22 11.03 -15.66
C GLY A 225 22.03 10.01 -14.85
N ASP A 226 23.10 9.49 -15.45
CA ASP A 226 24.07 8.66 -14.75
C ASP A 226 24.89 9.51 -13.76
N ILE A 227 24.66 9.31 -12.45
CA ILE A 227 25.35 10.06 -11.39
C ILE A 227 26.85 9.70 -11.29
N GLY A 228 27.28 8.60 -11.89
CA GLY A 228 28.69 8.18 -11.97
C GLY A 228 29.48 8.88 -13.09
N GLU A 229 28.83 9.68 -13.94
CA GLU A 229 29.46 10.44 -14.99
C GLU A 229 29.48 11.95 -14.70
N PRO A 230 30.56 12.67 -15.06
CA PRO A 230 30.67 14.10 -14.80
C PRO A 230 29.57 14.92 -15.53
N TYR A 231 28.91 15.78 -14.79
CA TYR A 231 27.86 16.66 -15.29
C TYR A 231 28.43 17.92 -15.95
N LYS A 232 28.09 18.17 -17.22
CA LYS A 232 28.73 19.19 -18.06
C LYS A 232 28.12 20.59 -17.94
N ASN A 233 26.87 20.70 -17.50
CA ASN A 233 26.12 21.99 -17.54
C ASN A 233 26.04 22.67 -16.17
N TYR A 234 27.05 22.49 -15.34
CA TYR A 234 27.10 23.05 -13.99
C TYR A 234 27.38 24.56 -14.03
N LYS A 235 26.54 25.36 -13.38
CA LYS A 235 26.60 26.85 -13.44
C LYS A 235 26.19 27.46 -12.09
N GLY A 236 26.71 28.68 -11.83
CA GLY A 236 26.15 29.60 -10.86
C GLY A 236 26.35 29.31 -9.37
N THR A 237 27.18 28.34 -9.00
CA THR A 237 27.48 28.00 -7.60
C THR A 237 28.93 28.38 -7.25
N PRO A 238 29.45 28.17 -6.03
CA PRO A 238 30.86 28.37 -5.70
C PRO A 238 31.81 27.59 -6.64
N MET A 239 31.33 26.51 -7.24
CA MET A 239 32.09 25.59 -8.12
C MET A 239 31.91 25.83 -9.60
N GLY A 240 30.82 26.45 -10.02
CA GLY A 240 30.44 26.61 -11.43
C GLY A 240 30.68 28.03 -11.95
N PRO A 241 30.86 28.18 -13.28
CA PRO A 241 31.02 29.51 -13.89
C PRO A 241 29.78 30.36 -13.69
N ASP A 242 29.96 31.64 -13.45
CA ASP A 242 28.89 32.61 -13.28
C ASP A 242 28.33 33.05 -14.63
N GLN A 243 26.98 33.08 -14.68
CA GLN A 243 26.28 33.58 -15.88
C GLN A 243 26.00 35.07 -15.86
N THR A 244 26.06 35.73 -14.66
CA THR A 244 25.86 37.15 -14.50
C THR A 244 27.18 37.92 -14.74
N THR A 245 27.12 39.16 -15.11
CA THR A 245 28.28 39.99 -15.37
C THR A 245 28.36 41.16 -14.39
N LEU A 246 29.56 41.72 -14.22
CA LEU A 246 29.77 42.91 -13.40
C LEU A 246 28.92 44.09 -13.90
N GLU A 247 28.74 44.23 -15.24
CA GLU A 247 27.92 45.30 -15.79
C GLU A 247 26.42 45.07 -15.52
N GLU A 248 25.94 43.85 -15.52
CA GLU A 248 24.58 43.54 -15.06
C GLU A 248 24.38 43.87 -13.57
N ALA A 249 25.35 43.60 -12.71
CA ALA A 249 25.28 43.99 -11.28
C ALA A 249 25.18 45.52 -11.12
N ARG A 250 25.92 46.28 -11.93
CA ARG A 250 25.84 47.75 -12.01
C ARG A 250 24.49 48.22 -12.54
N GLN A 251 23.98 47.56 -13.58
CA GLN A 251 22.71 47.89 -14.18
C GLN A 251 21.56 47.68 -13.21
N VAL A 252 21.57 46.57 -12.44
CA VAL A 252 20.57 46.32 -11.39
C VAL A 252 20.51 47.46 -10.37
N ILE A 253 21.65 47.94 -9.89
CA ILE A 253 21.68 49.09 -8.96
C ILE A 253 21.01 50.33 -9.54
N ARG A 254 21.24 50.58 -10.85
CA ARG A 254 20.62 51.71 -11.56
C ARG A 254 19.11 51.50 -11.77
N ASP A 255 18.71 50.34 -12.25
CA ASP A 255 17.32 50.06 -12.60
C ASP A 255 16.39 50.10 -11.38
N TYR A 256 16.87 49.62 -10.24
CA TYR A 256 16.11 49.66 -8.98
C TYR A 256 16.27 50.96 -8.18
N GLY A 257 17.16 51.84 -8.62
CA GLY A 257 17.38 53.14 -7.97
C GLY A 257 17.80 53.03 -6.52
N VAL A 258 18.63 52.01 -6.16
CA VAL A 258 18.98 51.67 -4.77
C VAL A 258 20.34 52.19 -4.35
N ALA A 259 21.07 52.90 -5.21
CA ALA A 259 22.44 53.33 -4.92
C ALA A 259 22.61 54.10 -3.59
N ASP A 260 21.66 54.99 -3.24
CA ASP A 260 21.69 55.77 -2.02
C ASP A 260 21.26 54.97 -0.76
N ARG A 261 20.67 53.78 -0.95
CA ARG A 261 20.17 52.92 0.13
C ARG A 261 21.16 51.81 0.47
N LEU A 262 21.90 51.33 -0.54
CA LEU A 262 22.91 50.28 -0.35
C LEU A 262 24.10 50.79 0.48
N PRO A 263 24.81 49.88 1.19
CA PRO A 263 26.06 50.22 1.87
C PRO A 263 27.07 50.86 0.91
N LYS A 264 27.68 51.91 1.34
CA LYS A 264 28.61 52.70 0.51
C LYS A 264 29.79 51.84 0.00
N SER A 265 30.32 50.95 0.84
CA SER A 265 31.39 50.01 0.49
C SER A 265 31.03 49.14 -0.71
N VAL A 266 29.78 48.67 -0.83
CA VAL A 266 29.28 47.86 -1.93
C VAL A 266 29.14 48.67 -3.20
N VAL A 267 28.52 49.87 -3.12
CA VAL A 267 28.33 50.74 -4.27
C VAL A 267 29.67 51.23 -4.80
N ASP A 268 30.56 51.70 -3.92
CA ASP A 268 31.90 52.20 -4.31
C ASP A 268 32.69 51.09 -5.00
N TYR A 269 32.67 49.88 -4.48
CA TYR A 269 33.34 48.74 -5.11
C TYR A 269 32.75 48.42 -6.50
N LEU A 270 31.48 48.11 -6.59
CA LEU A 270 30.86 47.66 -7.84
C LEU A 270 30.94 48.70 -8.95
N MET A 271 30.81 49.97 -8.62
CA MET A 271 30.82 51.05 -9.60
C MET A 271 32.21 51.43 -10.12
N HIS A 272 33.28 51.13 -9.36
CA HIS A 272 34.64 51.58 -9.71
C HIS A 272 35.64 50.43 -9.99
N VAL A 273 35.34 49.15 -9.58
CA VAL A 273 36.22 48.04 -9.85
C VAL A 273 36.38 47.82 -11.37
N GLY A 274 37.60 47.48 -11.79
CA GLY A 274 37.89 47.21 -13.19
C GLY A 274 37.50 45.76 -13.60
N PRO A 275 38.00 45.31 -14.74
CA PRO A 275 37.72 43.93 -15.22
C PRO A 275 38.15 42.82 -14.26
N GLU A 276 39.04 43.12 -13.31
CA GLU A 276 39.47 42.20 -12.26
C GLU A 276 38.37 41.82 -11.27
N GLY A 277 37.30 42.65 -11.21
CA GLY A 277 36.10 42.36 -10.42
C GLY A 277 35.13 41.41 -11.07
N GLU A 278 35.43 40.93 -12.31
CA GLU A 278 34.55 40.00 -13.03
C GLU A 278 34.70 38.56 -12.50
N THR A 279 33.59 37.88 -12.34
CA THR A 279 33.54 36.48 -11.95
C THR A 279 33.92 35.55 -13.10
N PRO A 280 34.39 34.30 -12.84
CA PRO A 280 34.72 33.33 -13.88
C PRO A 280 33.54 32.97 -14.77
N LYS A 281 33.69 33.03 -16.12
CA LYS A 281 32.64 32.74 -17.12
C LYS A 281 32.76 31.34 -17.71
N ALA A 282 33.92 30.68 -17.56
CA ALA A 282 34.18 29.33 -18.02
C ALA A 282 35.30 28.68 -17.22
N PHE A 283 35.28 27.37 -17.16
CA PHE A 283 36.42 26.57 -16.68
C PHE A 283 36.80 25.57 -17.76
N PRO A 284 38.11 25.32 -18.01
CA PRO A 284 38.58 24.47 -19.12
C PRO A 284 38.19 23.00 -18.98
N GLU A 285 38.13 22.48 -17.76
CA GLU A 285 37.64 21.13 -17.44
C GLU A 285 36.96 21.17 -16.11
N ASN A 286 35.85 20.44 -15.96
CA ASN A 286 35.14 20.35 -14.72
C ASN A 286 34.81 18.91 -14.38
N THR A 287 35.34 18.41 -13.26
CA THR A 287 35.02 17.11 -12.72
C THR A 287 33.99 17.30 -11.63
N TYR A 288 32.73 17.41 -12.05
CA TYR A 288 31.62 17.67 -11.16
C TYR A 288 30.51 16.60 -11.34
N PHE A 289 30.10 15.97 -10.26
CA PHE A 289 29.07 14.93 -10.24
C PHE A 289 27.79 15.51 -9.65
N LEU A 290 26.71 15.54 -10.44
CA LEU A 290 25.40 15.94 -9.99
C LEU A 290 24.68 14.73 -9.40
N LEU A 291 24.47 14.73 -8.10
CA LEU A 291 23.84 13.60 -7.38
C LEU A 291 22.32 13.58 -7.53
N ASN A 292 21.70 14.72 -7.34
CA ASN A 292 20.26 14.93 -7.44
C ASN A 292 19.96 16.30 -8.03
N SER A 293 18.83 16.39 -8.72
CA SER A 293 18.21 17.65 -9.15
C SER A 293 16.72 17.65 -8.81
N LEU A 294 16.09 18.81 -8.83
CA LEU A 294 14.70 19.02 -8.44
C LEU A 294 13.72 17.99 -9.06
N PRO A 295 13.76 17.67 -10.38
CA PRO A 295 12.86 16.68 -10.96
C PRO A 295 13.01 15.26 -10.44
N ASP A 296 14.18 14.91 -9.87
CA ASP A 296 14.44 13.54 -9.39
C ASP A 296 13.54 13.14 -8.21
N SER A 297 13.06 14.12 -7.44
CA SER A 297 12.09 13.90 -6.36
C SER A 297 10.79 13.28 -6.90
N CYS A 298 10.17 13.92 -7.88
CA CYS A 298 8.95 13.43 -8.51
C CYS A 298 9.17 12.16 -9.34
N LEU A 299 10.30 12.04 -10.06
CA LEU A 299 10.61 10.84 -10.85
C LEU A 299 10.82 9.62 -9.96
N THR A 300 11.50 9.79 -8.82
CA THR A 300 11.71 8.71 -7.84
C THR A 300 10.39 8.33 -7.18
N ALA A 301 9.60 9.30 -6.72
CA ALA A 301 8.29 9.07 -6.13
C ALA A 301 7.33 8.37 -7.09
N LYS A 302 7.33 8.78 -8.38
CA LYS A 302 6.53 8.13 -9.44
C LYS A 302 6.88 6.67 -9.60
N ARG A 303 8.16 6.35 -9.76
CA ARG A 303 8.62 4.96 -9.89
C ARG A 303 8.22 4.11 -8.68
N ILE A 304 8.39 4.64 -7.46
CA ILE A 304 8.00 3.94 -6.22
C ILE A 304 6.49 3.69 -6.18
N SER A 305 5.66 4.67 -6.55
CA SER A 305 4.21 4.51 -6.62
C SER A 305 3.81 3.42 -7.64
N GLU A 306 4.42 3.42 -8.82
CA GLU A 306 4.17 2.44 -9.87
C GLU A 306 4.64 1.02 -9.46
N GLU A 307 5.77 0.90 -8.75
CA GLU A 307 6.22 -0.37 -8.14
C GLU A 307 5.25 -0.89 -7.05
N MET A 308 4.49 0.00 -6.42
CA MET A 308 3.40 -0.36 -5.50
C MET A 308 2.08 -0.70 -6.23
N GLY A 309 2.07 -0.66 -7.55
CA GLY A 309 0.89 -0.92 -8.39
C GLY A 309 -0.10 0.26 -8.48
N ILE A 310 0.31 1.47 -8.07
CA ILE A 310 -0.54 2.66 -8.10
C ILE A 310 -0.03 3.61 -9.18
N PRO A 311 -0.83 3.90 -10.23
CA PRO A 311 -0.47 4.85 -11.27
C PRO A 311 -0.12 6.23 -10.70
N ALA A 312 0.96 6.85 -11.18
CA ALA A 312 1.36 8.17 -10.72
C ALA A 312 1.57 9.16 -11.87
N VAL A 313 1.13 10.38 -11.67
CA VAL A 313 1.24 11.49 -12.63
C VAL A 313 2.04 12.63 -11.99
N ILE A 314 3.11 13.05 -12.66
CA ILE A 314 3.82 14.27 -12.30
C ILE A 314 3.05 15.44 -12.96
N LEU A 315 2.47 16.32 -12.14
CA LEU A 315 1.79 17.51 -12.61
C LEU A 315 2.79 18.58 -13.01
N THR A 316 3.80 18.80 -12.18
CA THR A 316 4.88 19.77 -12.45
C THR A 316 6.09 19.52 -11.53
N SER A 317 7.29 19.86 -12.06
CA SER A 317 8.51 20.04 -11.26
C SER A 317 8.92 21.53 -11.22
N TYR A 318 7.95 22.42 -11.45
CA TYR A 318 8.11 23.87 -11.47
C TYR A 318 7.02 24.51 -10.62
N LEU A 319 6.67 23.90 -9.48
CA LEU A 319 5.62 24.43 -8.62
C LEU A 319 6.10 25.76 -8.03
N GLU A 320 5.32 26.80 -8.26
CA GLU A 320 5.50 28.14 -7.71
C GLU A 320 4.14 28.69 -7.29
N GLY A 321 4.13 29.73 -6.49
CA GLY A 321 2.93 30.45 -6.07
C GLY A 321 2.63 30.36 -4.59
N GLU A 322 1.53 30.96 -4.18
CA GLU A 322 1.09 31.04 -2.78
C GLU A 322 0.63 29.66 -2.28
N ALA A 323 1.25 29.15 -1.22
CA ALA A 323 1.05 27.80 -0.71
C ALA A 323 -0.41 27.48 -0.40
N ARG A 324 -1.16 28.41 0.23
CA ARG A 324 -2.59 28.22 0.55
C ARG A 324 -3.46 28.10 -0.69
N GLU A 325 -3.13 28.78 -1.77
CA GLU A 325 -3.89 28.70 -3.04
C GLU A 325 -3.59 27.36 -3.74
N VAL A 326 -2.34 26.92 -3.71
CA VAL A 326 -1.93 25.61 -4.23
C VAL A 326 -2.68 24.48 -3.50
N GLY A 327 -2.80 24.55 -2.17
CA GLY A 327 -3.56 23.56 -1.39
C GLY A 327 -5.03 23.49 -1.81
N SER A 328 -5.65 24.63 -2.06
CA SER A 328 -7.03 24.73 -2.56
C SER A 328 -7.19 24.12 -3.97
N VAL A 329 -6.23 24.34 -4.87
CA VAL A 329 -6.18 23.75 -6.21
C VAL A 329 -6.02 22.23 -6.12
N PHE A 330 -5.15 21.72 -5.25
CA PHE A 330 -4.98 20.27 -5.04
C PHE A 330 -6.26 19.59 -4.57
N ALA A 331 -7.01 20.19 -3.63
CA ALA A 331 -8.30 19.68 -3.21
C ALA A 331 -9.34 19.67 -4.36
N SER A 332 -9.26 20.62 -5.28
CA SER A 332 -10.11 20.66 -6.47
C SER A 332 -9.77 19.56 -7.47
N LEU A 333 -8.46 19.30 -7.69
CA LEU A 333 -7.98 18.19 -8.52
C LEU A 333 -8.38 16.84 -7.94
N ALA A 334 -8.27 16.65 -6.62
CA ALA A 334 -8.70 15.42 -5.97
C ALA A 334 -10.19 15.11 -6.25
N ARG A 335 -11.04 16.12 -6.15
CA ARG A 335 -12.48 15.99 -6.45
C ARG A 335 -12.74 15.71 -7.93
N GLU A 336 -12.03 16.38 -8.84
CA GLU A 336 -12.15 16.15 -10.29
C GLU A 336 -11.80 14.71 -10.65
N ILE A 337 -10.69 14.20 -10.09
CA ILE A 337 -10.26 12.83 -10.31
C ILE A 337 -11.29 11.84 -9.75
N GLN A 338 -11.74 12.02 -8.51
CA GLN A 338 -12.72 11.12 -7.89
C GLN A 338 -14.07 11.12 -8.59
N ASN A 339 -14.51 12.28 -9.11
CA ASN A 339 -15.84 12.41 -9.71
C ASN A 339 -15.85 12.06 -11.19
N TYR A 340 -14.79 12.41 -11.93
CA TYR A 340 -14.79 12.37 -13.39
C TYR A 340 -13.60 11.59 -13.98
N GLY A 341 -12.58 11.25 -13.18
CA GLY A 341 -11.39 10.54 -13.64
C GLY A 341 -10.46 11.37 -14.51
N ASN A 342 -10.47 12.70 -14.37
CA ASN A 342 -9.61 13.62 -15.11
C ASN A 342 -8.55 14.25 -14.18
N PRO A 343 -7.29 14.38 -14.61
CA PRO A 343 -6.68 13.90 -15.87
C PRO A 343 -6.30 12.42 -15.86
N VAL A 344 -6.46 11.74 -14.72
CA VAL A 344 -6.11 10.33 -14.50
C VAL A 344 -7.21 9.64 -13.71
N LYS A 345 -7.41 8.34 -13.93
CA LYS A 345 -8.41 7.56 -13.16
C LYS A 345 -7.86 7.19 -11.77
N PRO A 346 -8.69 7.26 -10.72
CA PRO A 346 -8.33 6.70 -9.42
C PRO A 346 -8.34 5.14 -9.45
N PRO A 347 -7.60 4.42 -8.54
CA PRO A 347 -6.70 5.03 -7.59
C PRO A 347 -5.44 5.56 -8.28
N CYS A 348 -4.94 6.71 -7.83
CA CYS A 348 -3.74 7.29 -8.42
C CYS A 348 -3.00 8.19 -7.42
N VAL A 349 -1.75 8.53 -7.77
CA VAL A 349 -0.93 9.49 -7.04
C VAL A 349 -0.61 10.66 -7.96
N LEU A 350 -0.81 11.88 -7.48
CA LEU A 350 -0.34 13.09 -8.12
C LEU A 350 0.92 13.59 -7.41
N LEU A 351 1.89 14.06 -8.19
CA LEU A 351 3.21 14.47 -7.71
C LEU A 351 3.53 15.88 -8.22
N CYS A 352 4.02 16.71 -7.31
CA CYS A 352 4.59 18.01 -7.66
C CYS A 352 5.88 18.23 -6.87
N SER A 353 6.84 18.94 -7.49
CA SER A 353 7.99 19.51 -6.80
C SER A 353 8.24 20.94 -7.28
N GLY A 354 8.89 21.73 -6.46
CA GLY A 354 9.15 23.15 -6.66
C GLY A 354 9.19 23.85 -5.31
N GLU A 355 9.00 25.14 -5.29
CA GLU A 355 9.03 25.94 -4.07
C GLU A 355 7.80 26.84 -4.00
N ALA A 356 6.80 26.41 -3.22
CA ALA A 356 5.68 27.28 -2.87
C ALA A 356 6.13 28.36 -1.89
N THR A 357 5.44 29.49 -1.88
CA THR A 357 5.80 30.65 -1.02
C THR A 357 4.66 30.99 -0.08
N THR A 358 5.01 31.60 1.04
CA THR A 358 4.06 32.20 1.99
C THR A 358 4.20 33.70 1.94
N GLN A 359 3.16 34.39 1.55
CA GLN A 359 3.16 35.86 1.50
C GLN A 359 2.73 36.46 2.84
N ILE A 360 3.63 37.14 3.52
CA ILE A 360 3.37 37.90 4.75
C ILE A 360 3.29 39.38 4.40
N LEU A 361 2.07 39.93 4.40
CA LEU A 361 1.82 41.34 4.07
C LEU A 361 2.06 42.26 5.28
N ASP A 362 1.82 41.75 6.49
CA ASP A 362 2.00 42.51 7.75
C ASP A 362 2.46 41.55 8.86
N ASN A 363 3.67 41.78 9.34
CA ASN A 363 4.26 40.99 10.42
C ASN A 363 3.46 41.04 11.73
N SER A 364 2.62 42.07 11.93
CA SER A 364 1.75 42.16 13.12
C SER A 364 0.60 41.15 13.14
N THR A 365 0.30 40.52 12.00
CA THR A 365 -0.73 39.49 11.87
C THR A 365 -0.24 38.08 12.24
N ILE A 366 1.05 37.89 12.36
CA ILE A 366 1.64 36.58 12.70
C ILE A 366 1.30 36.22 14.14
N THR A 367 0.63 35.07 14.34
CA THR A 367 0.20 34.59 15.67
C THR A 367 0.89 33.28 16.07
N GLY A 368 1.64 32.62 15.16
CA GLY A 368 2.32 31.36 15.41
C GLY A 368 3.46 31.11 14.44
N HIS A 369 3.71 29.82 14.18
CA HIS A 369 4.81 29.37 13.33
C HIS A 369 4.26 28.51 12.17
N GLY A 370 5.05 28.43 11.07
CA GLY A 370 4.69 27.63 9.93
C GLY A 370 5.73 27.70 8.82
N GLY A 371 5.38 27.04 7.72
CA GLY A 371 6.11 27.04 6.47
C GLY A 371 5.17 26.78 5.30
N PRO A 372 5.64 26.92 4.05
CA PRO A 372 4.80 26.75 2.86
C PRO A 372 4.13 25.37 2.77
N GLY A 373 4.85 24.28 3.06
CA GLY A 373 4.29 22.94 3.04
C GLY A 373 3.19 22.73 4.08
N GLN A 374 3.33 23.35 5.24
CA GLN A 374 2.33 23.32 6.30
C GLN A 374 1.09 24.14 5.92
N GLU A 375 1.25 25.33 5.33
CA GLU A 375 0.12 26.14 4.84
C GLU A 375 -0.63 25.44 3.70
N LEU A 376 0.09 24.82 2.77
CA LEU A 376 -0.49 24.06 1.67
C LEU A 376 -1.39 22.95 2.18
N THR A 377 -0.90 22.10 3.09
CA THR A 377 -1.67 20.95 3.61
C THR A 377 -2.84 21.41 4.48
N LEU A 378 -2.67 22.41 5.33
CA LEU A 378 -3.76 22.95 6.14
C LEU A 378 -4.85 23.59 5.28
N SER A 379 -4.47 24.30 4.20
CA SER A 379 -5.43 24.84 3.22
C SER A 379 -6.14 23.73 2.44
N TYR A 380 -5.41 22.65 2.07
CA TYR A 380 -6.01 21.48 1.45
C TYR A 380 -7.13 20.89 2.33
N ALA A 381 -6.95 20.79 3.66
CA ALA A 381 -7.92 20.23 4.57
C ALA A 381 -9.30 20.91 4.49
N ILE A 382 -9.35 22.22 4.24
CA ILE A 382 -10.60 23.00 4.15
C ILE A 382 -11.51 22.46 3.04
N SER A 383 -10.97 22.28 1.85
CA SER A 383 -11.73 21.83 0.66
C SER A 383 -11.64 20.30 0.48
N GLY A 384 -10.62 19.66 1.04
CA GLY A 384 -10.36 18.23 1.01
C GLY A 384 -11.42 17.41 1.74
N LYS A 385 -12.14 17.99 2.71
CA LYS A 385 -13.30 17.34 3.38
C LYS A 385 -14.39 16.90 2.39
N LYS A 386 -14.40 17.40 1.16
CA LYS A 386 -15.31 17.01 0.07
C LYS A 386 -14.71 15.94 -0.84
N ALA A 387 -13.51 15.40 -0.50
CA ALA A 387 -12.80 14.38 -1.26
C ALA A 387 -12.44 13.21 -0.32
N PRO A 388 -13.40 12.35 0.05
CA PRO A 388 -13.21 11.32 1.06
C PRO A 388 -12.09 10.35 0.67
N GLY A 389 -11.25 9.99 1.65
CA GLY A 389 -10.11 9.08 1.48
C GLY A 389 -8.92 9.66 0.70
N CYS A 390 -9.02 10.89 0.19
CA CYS A 390 -7.87 11.56 -0.43
C CYS A 390 -6.92 12.09 0.65
N VAL A 391 -5.63 11.84 0.47
CA VAL A 391 -4.57 12.27 1.40
C VAL A 391 -3.58 13.16 0.66
N CYS A 392 -3.26 14.31 1.23
CA CYS A 392 -2.27 15.26 0.73
C CYS A 392 -1.12 15.40 1.73
N LEU A 393 0.09 15.19 1.26
CA LEU A 393 1.33 15.46 2.00
C LEU A 393 2.13 16.53 1.24
N SER A 394 2.67 17.48 1.99
CA SER A 394 3.67 18.43 1.51
C SER A 394 4.78 18.53 2.53
N ILE A 395 6.01 18.31 2.09
CA ILE A 395 7.22 18.44 2.92
C ILE A 395 8.31 19.18 2.18
N ASP A 396 9.11 19.98 2.91
CA ASP A 396 10.44 20.37 2.44
C ASP A 396 11.36 19.15 2.47
N SER A 397 11.96 18.83 1.35
CA SER A 397 12.81 17.64 1.21
C SER A 397 14.07 17.67 2.07
N GLU A 398 14.53 18.84 2.52
CA GLU A 398 15.67 18.98 3.42
C GLU A 398 15.34 18.67 4.89
N GLY A 399 14.06 18.82 5.27
CA GLY A 399 13.51 18.56 6.60
C GLY A 399 12.78 19.75 7.17
N PRO A 400 13.42 20.79 7.71
CA PRO A 400 12.73 21.91 8.32
C PRO A 400 12.01 22.80 7.30
N ASP A 401 10.69 22.94 7.43
CA ASP A 401 9.84 23.80 6.61
C ASP A 401 9.60 25.15 7.30
N GLY A 402 9.96 26.21 6.62
CA GLY A 402 9.80 27.58 7.09
C GLY A 402 10.55 27.88 8.40
N THR A 403 9.83 28.40 9.39
CA THR A 403 10.40 28.80 10.71
C THR A 403 10.34 27.67 11.75
N THR A 404 9.97 26.45 11.35
CA THR A 404 9.72 25.31 12.25
C THR A 404 10.81 24.25 12.15
N THR A 405 10.71 23.21 13.00
CA THR A 405 11.57 22.02 12.97
C THR A 405 10.88 20.83 12.29
N VAL A 406 9.63 21.00 11.84
CA VAL A 406 8.88 19.97 11.11
C VAL A 406 9.10 20.11 9.62
N ALA A 407 9.03 18.99 8.90
CA ALA A 407 9.24 18.98 7.45
C ALA A 407 8.03 19.49 6.65
N GLY A 408 6.84 19.51 7.27
CA GLY A 408 5.60 19.90 6.62
C GLY A 408 4.39 19.28 7.28
N GLY A 409 3.36 18.94 6.51
CA GLY A 409 2.13 18.35 7.00
C GLY A 409 1.58 17.22 6.12
N ILE A 410 0.67 16.43 6.70
CA ILE A 410 -0.15 15.46 6.00
C ILE A 410 -1.59 15.64 6.44
N THR A 411 -2.49 15.91 5.48
CA THR A 411 -3.92 16.14 5.79
C THR A 411 -4.82 15.36 4.82
N GLU A 412 -6.07 15.19 5.24
CA GLU A 412 -7.07 14.43 4.51
C GLU A 412 -8.49 14.96 4.76
N SER A 413 -9.50 14.21 4.32
CA SER A 413 -10.90 14.63 4.43
C SER A 413 -11.41 14.85 5.86
N THR A 414 -10.79 14.23 6.87
CA THR A 414 -11.20 14.36 8.28
C THR A 414 -10.37 15.38 9.09
N SER A 415 -9.24 15.86 8.55
CA SER A 415 -8.32 16.75 9.27
C SER A 415 -8.96 18.08 9.65
N TYR A 416 -9.83 18.64 8.80
CA TYR A 416 -10.55 19.88 9.11
C TYR A 416 -11.47 19.69 10.34
N ASP A 417 -12.28 18.63 10.33
CA ASP A 417 -13.22 18.36 11.43
C ASP A 417 -12.46 18.00 12.73
N ALA A 418 -11.30 17.37 12.63
CA ALA A 418 -10.41 17.11 13.76
C ALA A 418 -9.88 18.42 14.40
N ALA A 419 -9.55 19.42 13.57
CA ALA A 419 -9.13 20.74 14.06
C ALA A 419 -10.30 21.47 14.75
N GLU A 420 -11.48 21.49 14.14
CA GLU A 420 -12.68 22.08 14.75
C GLU A 420 -13.04 21.41 16.09
N ALA A 421 -12.95 20.09 16.18
CA ALA A 421 -13.21 19.35 17.42
C ALA A 421 -12.26 19.73 18.58
N LYS A 422 -11.07 20.24 18.25
CA LYS A 422 -10.10 20.77 19.21
C LYS A 422 -10.20 22.29 19.42
N GLY A 423 -11.21 22.92 18.84
CA GLY A 423 -11.46 24.36 18.96
C GLY A 423 -10.50 25.23 18.12
N ILE A 424 -9.85 24.63 17.12
CA ILE A 424 -8.93 25.34 16.22
C ILE A 424 -9.69 25.85 15.00
N ASN A 425 -9.68 27.15 14.81
CA ASN A 425 -10.18 27.76 13.60
C ASN A 425 -9.09 27.73 12.51
N VAL A 426 -9.23 26.84 11.52
CA VAL A 426 -8.25 26.63 10.45
C VAL A 426 -8.03 27.90 9.63
N PHE A 427 -9.07 28.72 9.42
CA PHE A 427 -8.94 29.99 8.69
C PHE A 427 -8.14 31.05 9.48
N ASP A 428 -8.28 31.07 10.80
CA ASP A 428 -7.48 31.95 11.64
C ASP A 428 -6.01 31.47 11.71
N ALA A 429 -5.77 30.17 11.79
CA ALA A 429 -4.43 29.59 11.75
C ALA A 429 -3.72 29.94 10.44
N LEU A 430 -4.40 29.85 9.28
CA LEU A 430 -3.83 30.25 7.99
C LEU A 430 -3.57 31.76 7.90
N ARG A 431 -4.47 32.59 8.40
CA ARG A 431 -4.30 34.06 8.39
C ARG A 431 -3.17 34.52 9.32
N GLY A 432 -2.99 33.83 10.43
CA GLY A 432 -1.98 34.12 11.43
C GLY A 432 -0.66 33.38 11.22
N HIS A 433 -0.51 32.64 10.13
CA HIS A 433 0.68 31.79 9.85
C HIS A 433 1.01 30.82 11.00
N ALA A 434 -0.03 30.35 11.75
CA ALA A 434 0.06 29.43 12.89
C ALA A 434 -0.25 27.99 12.46
N CYS A 435 0.27 27.57 11.29
CA CYS A 435 -0.06 26.29 10.69
C CYS A 435 0.60 25.12 11.41
N PHE A 436 1.79 25.34 11.99
CA PHE A 436 2.46 24.34 12.81
C PHE A 436 1.62 23.96 14.01
N GLU A 437 1.17 24.94 14.79
CA GLU A 437 0.38 24.72 16.00
C GLU A 437 -0.93 23.99 15.69
N ALA A 438 -1.55 24.29 14.54
CA ALA A 438 -2.77 23.62 14.11
C ALA A 438 -2.53 22.15 13.72
N LEU A 439 -1.51 21.88 12.90
CA LEU A 439 -1.16 20.53 12.44
C LEU A 439 -0.62 19.67 13.58
N ASP A 440 0.22 20.20 14.44
CA ASP A 440 0.76 19.48 15.61
C ASP A 440 -0.36 19.09 16.59
N ALA A 441 -1.28 20.00 16.83
CA ALA A 441 -2.42 19.74 17.73
C ALA A 441 -3.32 18.59 17.22
N ILE A 442 -3.50 18.43 15.92
CA ILE A 442 -4.28 17.30 15.35
C ILE A 442 -3.45 16.06 15.05
N GLY A 443 -2.12 16.13 15.23
CA GLY A 443 -1.21 15.02 14.99
C GLY A 443 -0.77 14.87 13.52
N ASP A 444 -0.98 15.89 12.69
CA ASP A 444 -0.74 15.87 11.24
C ASP A 444 0.59 16.54 10.83
N ALA A 445 1.38 17.05 11.78
CA ALA A 445 2.72 17.57 11.52
C ALA A 445 3.73 16.43 11.25
N VAL A 446 4.54 16.56 10.19
CA VAL A 446 5.50 15.53 9.75
C VAL A 446 6.91 15.87 10.24
N PHE A 447 7.53 14.96 10.99
CA PHE A 447 8.88 15.14 11.55
C PHE A 447 9.89 14.25 10.86
N THR A 448 10.91 14.83 10.23
CA THR A 448 12.01 14.09 9.60
C THR A 448 13.37 14.36 10.23
N GLY A 449 13.63 15.58 10.74
CA GLY A 449 14.98 16.10 10.95
C GLY A 449 15.68 16.30 9.59
N ASN A 450 17.01 16.35 9.61
CA ASN A 450 17.79 16.45 8.38
C ASN A 450 17.62 15.15 7.53
N THR A 451 17.19 15.28 6.28
CA THR A 451 16.91 14.13 5.40
C THR A 451 18.13 13.66 4.58
N GLY A 452 19.16 14.51 4.48
CA GLY A 452 20.33 14.25 3.65
C GLY A 452 20.15 14.59 2.16
N THR A 453 19.05 15.23 1.78
CA THR A 453 18.84 15.80 0.45
C THR A 453 18.37 17.26 0.54
N ASN A 454 18.27 17.95 -0.60
CA ASN A 454 17.70 19.30 -0.69
C ASN A 454 17.23 19.55 -2.13
N LEU A 455 15.91 19.31 -2.34
CA LEU A 455 15.25 19.39 -3.64
C LEU A 455 13.93 20.17 -3.54
N CYS A 456 13.89 21.23 -2.72
CA CYS A 456 12.67 22.00 -2.43
C CYS A 456 11.52 21.09 -1.92
N ASP A 457 10.26 21.50 -2.18
CA ASP A 457 9.09 20.76 -1.72
C ASP A 457 8.85 19.47 -2.52
N LEU A 458 8.43 18.44 -1.82
CA LEU A 458 7.83 17.24 -2.37
C LEU A 458 6.36 17.17 -1.94
N ASN A 459 5.49 17.28 -2.95
CA ASN A 459 4.04 17.22 -2.74
C ASN A 459 3.50 15.92 -3.31
N ILE A 460 2.80 15.14 -2.49
CA ILE A 460 2.22 13.85 -2.84
C ILE A 460 0.75 13.85 -2.48
N MET A 461 -0.12 13.61 -3.46
CA MET A 461 -1.55 13.49 -3.22
C MET A 461 -2.04 12.13 -3.70
N TYR A 462 -2.51 11.31 -2.78
CA TYR A 462 -3.19 10.04 -3.08
C TYR A 462 -4.68 10.28 -3.24
N VAL A 463 -5.23 9.75 -4.33
CA VAL A 463 -6.67 9.79 -4.62
C VAL A 463 -7.16 8.36 -4.78
N PRO A 464 -7.94 7.83 -3.80
CA PRO A 464 -8.50 6.49 -3.87
C PRO A 464 -9.65 6.41 -4.86
N GLU A 465 -9.94 5.20 -5.32
CA GLU A 465 -11.24 4.90 -5.93
C GLU A 465 -12.31 4.90 -4.84
N LEU A 466 -13.38 5.64 -5.05
CA LEU A 466 -14.50 5.64 -4.07
C LEU A 466 -15.36 4.40 -4.28
N PRO A 467 -15.60 3.59 -3.24
CA PRO A 467 -16.59 2.53 -3.31
C PRO A 467 -17.97 3.11 -3.65
N GLY A 468 -18.67 2.53 -4.61
CA GLY A 468 -20.08 2.82 -4.88
C GLY A 468 -20.37 4.09 -5.70
N LYS A 469 -19.40 4.76 -6.35
CA LYS A 469 -19.75 5.81 -7.31
C LYS A 469 -20.07 5.23 -8.69
N PRO A 470 -21.21 5.66 -9.31
CA PRO A 470 -21.59 5.17 -10.64
C PRO A 470 -20.50 5.47 -11.66
N ARG A 471 -19.88 4.42 -12.22
CA ARG A 471 -19.13 4.57 -13.47
C ARG A 471 -20.15 4.81 -14.58
N LYS A 472 -19.86 5.76 -15.46
CA LYS A 472 -20.70 5.96 -16.64
C LYS A 472 -20.74 4.65 -17.41
N GLY A 473 -21.91 4.01 -17.44
CA GLY A 473 -22.13 2.73 -18.12
C GLY A 473 -22.28 1.49 -17.22
N SER A 474 -22.06 1.57 -15.89
CA SER A 474 -22.23 0.44 -14.96
C SER A 474 -23.71 0.14 -14.60
N ARG A 475 -24.65 0.93 -15.11
CA ARG A 475 -26.07 0.70 -14.86
C ARG A 475 -26.58 -0.53 -15.57
N ILE A 476 -27.47 -1.26 -14.93
CA ILE A 476 -28.13 -2.45 -15.47
C ILE A 476 -28.96 -2.07 -16.67
N ARG A 477 -28.60 -2.61 -17.84
CA ARG A 477 -29.36 -2.49 -19.08
C ARG A 477 -30.37 -3.61 -19.24
N SER A 478 -29.99 -4.84 -18.88
CA SER A 478 -30.86 -6.01 -18.95
C SER A 478 -30.46 -7.09 -17.96
N VAL A 479 -31.45 -7.80 -17.46
CA VAL A 479 -31.32 -9.02 -16.67
C VAL A 479 -32.11 -10.11 -17.34
N HIS A 480 -31.50 -11.29 -17.54
CA HIS A 480 -32.19 -12.43 -18.20
C HIS A 480 -31.81 -13.73 -17.52
N ALA A 481 -32.83 -14.48 -17.12
CA ALA A 481 -32.69 -15.80 -16.51
C ALA A 481 -33.09 -16.93 -17.46
N ARG A 482 -32.47 -18.09 -17.26
CA ARG A 482 -32.80 -19.36 -17.92
C ARG A 482 -32.57 -20.54 -17.00
N GLN A 483 -33.18 -21.68 -17.34
CA GLN A 483 -32.88 -22.95 -16.70
C GLN A 483 -31.64 -23.58 -17.35
N ILE A 484 -30.69 -24.03 -16.54
CA ILE A 484 -29.54 -24.87 -16.92
C ILE A 484 -29.47 -26.08 -15.99
N ILE A 485 -28.46 -26.94 -16.11
CA ILE A 485 -28.28 -28.11 -15.24
C ILE A 485 -26.97 -28.03 -14.45
N ASP A 486 -26.96 -28.54 -13.22
CA ASP A 486 -25.80 -28.69 -12.36
C ASP A 486 -24.95 -29.91 -12.69
N CYS A 487 -23.84 -30.15 -12.00
CA CYS A 487 -22.95 -31.31 -12.18
C CYS A 487 -23.62 -32.68 -11.88
N LYS A 488 -24.82 -32.70 -11.30
CA LYS A 488 -25.65 -33.90 -11.05
C LYS A 488 -26.84 -33.95 -11.98
N CYS A 489 -26.85 -33.22 -13.08
CA CYS A 489 -27.91 -33.11 -14.07
C CYS A 489 -29.26 -32.66 -13.50
N ARG A 490 -29.27 -31.82 -12.44
CA ARG A 490 -30.47 -31.25 -11.87
C ARG A 490 -30.64 -29.81 -12.36
N PRO A 491 -31.89 -29.36 -12.64
CA PRO A 491 -32.15 -27.98 -13.04
C PRO A 491 -31.73 -26.96 -11.99
N MET A 492 -31.16 -25.82 -12.46
CA MET A 492 -30.87 -24.65 -11.68
C MET A 492 -31.07 -23.36 -12.47
N VAL A 493 -31.19 -22.23 -11.77
CA VAL A 493 -31.35 -20.90 -12.37
C VAL A 493 -29.99 -20.33 -12.72
N GLU A 494 -29.81 -19.91 -13.96
CA GLU A 494 -28.70 -19.07 -14.40
C GLU A 494 -29.20 -17.70 -14.84
N VAL A 495 -28.44 -16.64 -14.55
CA VAL A 495 -28.77 -15.25 -14.86
C VAL A 495 -27.61 -14.56 -15.53
N ASP A 496 -27.91 -13.84 -16.63
CA ASP A 496 -27.04 -12.84 -17.22
C ASP A 496 -27.51 -11.44 -16.86
N VAL A 497 -26.58 -10.61 -16.37
CA VAL A 497 -26.76 -9.18 -16.19
C VAL A 497 -25.86 -8.44 -17.16
N ILE A 498 -26.44 -7.56 -17.98
CA ILE A 498 -25.69 -6.74 -18.95
C ILE A 498 -25.84 -5.27 -18.56
N THR A 499 -24.74 -4.59 -18.47
CA THR A 499 -24.67 -3.16 -18.16
C THR A 499 -24.73 -2.28 -19.43
N GLU A 500 -24.92 -0.98 -19.26
CA GLU A 500 -24.95 -0.01 -20.38
C GLU A 500 -23.64 0.03 -21.18
N ASP A 501 -22.48 -0.21 -20.53
CA ASP A 501 -21.17 -0.29 -21.20
C ASP A 501 -20.93 -1.63 -21.91
N GLY A 502 -21.89 -2.56 -21.86
CA GLY A 502 -21.82 -3.87 -22.48
C GLY A 502 -21.11 -4.93 -21.65
N SER A 503 -20.72 -4.63 -20.42
CA SER A 503 -20.15 -5.63 -19.52
C SER A 503 -21.19 -6.67 -19.12
N VAL A 504 -20.77 -7.92 -18.98
CA VAL A 504 -21.65 -9.04 -18.68
C VAL A 504 -21.21 -9.74 -17.40
N GLY A 505 -22.15 -9.98 -16.50
CA GLY A 505 -21.98 -10.87 -15.36
C GLY A 505 -22.94 -12.04 -15.46
N THR A 506 -22.42 -13.27 -15.40
CA THR A 506 -23.23 -14.51 -15.44
C THR A 506 -23.06 -15.27 -14.14
N ALA A 507 -24.16 -15.76 -13.56
CA ALA A 507 -24.12 -16.59 -12.36
C ALA A 507 -25.26 -17.60 -12.31
N ALA A 508 -25.00 -18.74 -11.66
CA ALA A 508 -26.00 -19.79 -11.46
C ALA A 508 -26.05 -20.21 -9.98
N ALA A 509 -27.24 -20.59 -9.50
CA ALA A 509 -27.49 -20.98 -8.12
C ALA A 509 -27.20 -22.47 -7.89
N PRO A 510 -26.08 -22.85 -7.23
CA PRO A 510 -25.81 -24.25 -6.91
C PRO A 510 -26.75 -24.75 -5.81
N THR A 511 -26.99 -26.06 -5.77
CA THR A 511 -27.93 -26.67 -4.82
C THR A 511 -27.25 -27.82 -4.06
N GLY A 512 -27.44 -27.92 -2.74
CA GLY A 512 -26.98 -29.03 -1.94
C GLY A 512 -27.70 -30.35 -2.20
N SER A 513 -27.18 -31.47 -1.68
CA SER A 513 -27.91 -32.74 -1.53
C SER A 513 -28.84 -32.68 -0.31
N SER A 514 -28.31 -32.12 0.78
CA SER A 514 -29.05 -31.72 1.99
C SER A 514 -29.27 -30.20 1.95
N VAL A 515 -30.33 -29.73 2.55
CA VAL A 515 -30.68 -28.31 2.71
C VAL A 515 -31.04 -28.11 4.16
N GLY A 516 -30.26 -27.26 4.88
CA GLY A 516 -30.55 -26.90 6.27
C GLY A 516 -31.88 -26.18 6.41
N MET A 517 -32.55 -26.36 7.54
CA MET A 517 -33.90 -25.82 7.79
C MET A 517 -33.97 -24.30 7.64
N TYR A 518 -32.85 -23.60 7.90
CA TYR A 518 -32.76 -22.15 7.94
C TYR A 518 -32.14 -21.53 6.68
N GLU A 519 -31.86 -22.36 5.66
CA GLU A 519 -31.35 -21.86 4.36
C GLU A 519 -32.42 -21.08 3.60
N SER A 520 -31.97 -20.18 2.70
CA SER A 520 -32.85 -19.52 1.75
C SER A 520 -33.56 -20.55 0.86
N PHE A 521 -34.84 -20.29 0.60
CA PHE A 521 -35.72 -21.27 -0.05
C PHE A 521 -35.34 -21.52 -1.52
N VAL A 522 -35.14 -22.77 -1.89
CA VAL A 522 -34.93 -23.18 -3.30
C VAL A 522 -36.29 -23.40 -3.94
N LEU A 523 -36.71 -22.45 -4.77
CA LEU A 523 -38.01 -22.54 -5.48
C LEU A 523 -37.92 -23.54 -6.61
N ARG A 524 -38.73 -24.62 -6.54
CA ARG A 524 -38.92 -25.70 -7.52
C ARG A 524 -40.33 -25.67 -8.07
N ASP A 525 -40.51 -26.16 -9.29
CA ASP A 525 -41.87 -26.22 -9.91
C ASP A 525 -42.72 -27.34 -9.32
N ASN A 526 -42.10 -28.41 -8.80
CA ASN A 526 -42.73 -29.58 -8.22
C ASN A 526 -43.66 -30.31 -9.22
N ASP A 527 -43.38 -30.18 -10.54
CA ASP A 527 -44.08 -30.95 -11.59
C ASP A 527 -43.35 -32.27 -11.86
N PRO A 528 -43.92 -33.43 -11.47
CA PRO A 528 -43.29 -34.73 -11.66
C PRO A 528 -42.97 -35.06 -13.12
N ALA A 529 -43.64 -34.43 -14.10
CA ALA A 529 -43.40 -34.64 -15.50
C ALA A 529 -42.10 -34.03 -16.01
N GLU A 530 -41.56 -33.03 -15.29
CA GLU A 530 -40.34 -32.33 -15.68
C GLU A 530 -39.25 -32.54 -14.64
N TYR A 531 -38.14 -33.20 -15.02
CA TYR A 531 -36.98 -33.46 -14.13
C TYR A 531 -37.38 -34.03 -12.73
N ASN A 532 -38.43 -34.88 -12.72
CA ASN A 532 -38.95 -35.45 -11.45
C ASN A 532 -39.36 -34.39 -10.39
N GLY A 533 -39.91 -33.27 -10.82
CA GLY A 533 -40.31 -32.18 -9.94
C GLY A 533 -39.23 -31.12 -9.65
N LEU A 534 -38.03 -31.28 -10.22
CA LEU A 534 -36.89 -30.42 -9.89
C LEU A 534 -36.71 -29.21 -10.82
N SER A 535 -37.58 -29.01 -11.82
CA SER A 535 -37.51 -27.84 -12.72
C SER A 535 -37.67 -26.52 -11.94
N VAL A 536 -37.19 -25.42 -12.54
CA VAL A 536 -37.08 -24.09 -11.89
C VAL A 536 -37.70 -22.96 -12.73
N HIS A 537 -38.66 -23.26 -13.55
CA HIS A 537 -39.32 -22.28 -14.45
C HIS A 537 -40.00 -21.14 -13.68
N LYS A 538 -40.61 -21.43 -12.53
CA LYS A 538 -41.17 -20.39 -11.64
C LYS A 538 -40.11 -19.39 -11.15
N ALA A 539 -38.96 -19.88 -10.72
CA ALA A 539 -37.85 -19.03 -10.29
C ALA A 539 -37.29 -18.21 -11.48
N VAL A 540 -37.17 -18.82 -12.66
CA VAL A 540 -36.78 -18.12 -13.90
C VAL A 540 -37.78 -17.03 -14.27
N ALA A 541 -39.08 -17.31 -14.21
CA ALA A 541 -40.12 -16.31 -14.45
C ALA A 541 -40.05 -15.16 -13.43
N ASN A 542 -39.86 -15.46 -12.12
CA ASN A 542 -39.71 -14.46 -11.11
C ASN A 542 -38.53 -13.50 -11.37
N VAL A 543 -37.42 -14.03 -11.91
CA VAL A 543 -36.30 -13.16 -12.33
C VAL A 543 -36.70 -12.28 -13.50
N ASN A 544 -37.24 -12.88 -14.58
CA ASN A 544 -37.51 -12.17 -15.83
C ASN A 544 -38.66 -11.15 -15.71
N ASP A 545 -39.72 -11.50 -14.99
CA ASP A 545 -40.96 -10.74 -14.95
C ASP A 545 -41.11 -9.79 -13.75
N ILE A 546 -40.38 -10.07 -12.64
CA ILE A 546 -40.51 -9.31 -11.39
C ILE A 546 -39.18 -8.63 -11.04
N ILE A 547 -38.07 -9.37 -10.90
CA ILE A 547 -36.78 -8.83 -10.43
C ILE A 547 -36.15 -7.95 -11.52
N ALA A 548 -36.08 -8.42 -12.77
CA ALA A 548 -35.44 -7.71 -13.86
C ALA A 548 -36.01 -6.29 -14.07
N PRO A 549 -37.33 -6.08 -14.17
CA PRO A 549 -37.89 -4.73 -14.31
C PRO A 549 -37.55 -3.80 -13.15
N ALA A 550 -37.46 -4.30 -11.92
CA ALA A 550 -37.14 -3.51 -10.73
C ALA A 550 -35.66 -3.06 -10.67
N LEU A 551 -34.76 -3.84 -11.29
CA LEU A 551 -33.32 -3.57 -11.24
C LEU A 551 -32.80 -2.76 -12.45
N ILE A 552 -33.54 -2.67 -13.57
CA ILE A 552 -33.13 -1.88 -14.74
C ILE A 552 -32.83 -0.44 -14.34
N GLY A 553 -31.63 0.04 -14.74
CA GLY A 553 -31.16 1.39 -14.42
C GLY A 553 -30.49 1.53 -13.05
N MET A 554 -30.55 0.54 -12.17
CA MET A 554 -29.74 0.50 -10.95
C MET A 554 -28.27 0.29 -11.29
N ASP A 555 -27.39 0.78 -10.42
CA ASP A 555 -25.95 0.68 -10.62
C ASP A 555 -25.41 -0.62 -10.04
N THR A 556 -24.73 -1.43 -10.85
CA THR A 556 -24.09 -2.66 -10.39
C THR A 556 -23.02 -2.44 -9.33
N MET A 557 -22.47 -1.21 -9.23
CA MET A 557 -21.49 -0.86 -8.20
C MET A 557 -22.10 -0.73 -6.80
N ASP A 558 -23.43 -0.54 -6.70
CA ASP A 558 -24.16 -0.50 -5.43
C ASP A 558 -24.84 -1.86 -5.14
N GLN A 559 -24.01 -2.89 -4.89
CA GLN A 559 -24.49 -4.24 -4.59
C GLN A 559 -25.50 -4.27 -3.43
N ALA A 560 -25.25 -3.42 -2.40
CA ALA A 560 -26.13 -3.39 -1.24
C ALA A 560 -27.54 -2.87 -1.56
N ALA A 561 -27.66 -1.88 -2.44
CA ALA A 561 -28.96 -1.40 -2.90
C ALA A 561 -29.70 -2.43 -3.77
N ILE A 562 -28.99 -3.14 -4.64
CA ILE A 562 -29.54 -4.20 -5.49
C ILE A 562 -30.08 -5.34 -4.62
N ASP A 563 -29.28 -5.85 -3.70
CA ASP A 563 -29.66 -6.96 -2.83
C ASP A 563 -30.85 -6.58 -1.93
N ARG A 564 -30.83 -5.38 -1.36
CA ARG A 564 -31.95 -4.84 -0.57
C ARG A 564 -33.23 -4.74 -1.38
N CYS A 565 -33.17 -4.25 -2.61
CA CYS A 565 -34.32 -4.19 -3.52
C CYS A 565 -34.96 -5.57 -3.70
N MET A 566 -34.15 -6.61 -3.93
CA MET A 566 -34.64 -7.98 -4.13
C MET A 566 -35.22 -8.58 -2.84
N ILE A 567 -34.60 -8.32 -1.69
CA ILE A 567 -35.10 -8.76 -0.37
C ILE A 567 -36.46 -8.10 -0.06
N GLU A 568 -36.59 -6.80 -0.32
CA GLU A 568 -37.84 -6.07 -0.12
C GLU A 568 -38.97 -6.53 -1.07
N LEU A 569 -38.62 -6.86 -2.33
CA LEU A 569 -39.57 -7.43 -3.31
C LEU A 569 -40.07 -8.83 -2.89
N ASP A 570 -39.21 -9.65 -2.30
CA ASP A 570 -39.58 -10.96 -1.77
C ASP A 570 -40.45 -10.82 -0.50
N GLY A 571 -40.03 -9.98 0.43
CA GLY A 571 -40.79 -9.65 1.66
C GLY A 571 -40.86 -10.77 2.71
N THR A 572 -40.13 -11.90 2.50
CA THR A 572 -40.06 -13.02 3.45
C THR A 572 -38.66 -13.24 3.99
N GLU A 573 -38.55 -13.79 5.20
CA GLU A 573 -37.26 -14.01 5.86
C GLU A 573 -36.35 -14.95 5.05
N ASN A 574 -36.90 -16.04 4.53
CA ASN A 574 -36.16 -17.09 3.81
C ASN A 574 -36.33 -17.00 2.30
N LYS A 575 -36.76 -15.87 1.77
CA LYS A 575 -36.87 -15.63 0.32
C LYS A 575 -37.80 -16.64 -0.41
N THR A 576 -38.96 -16.94 0.21
CA THR A 576 -39.89 -17.98 -0.26
C THR A 576 -40.78 -17.55 -1.42
N ASN A 577 -41.01 -16.25 -1.63
CA ASN A 577 -41.91 -15.76 -2.66
C ASN A 577 -41.25 -15.74 -4.04
N LEU A 578 -40.07 -15.17 -4.15
CA LEU A 578 -39.31 -15.11 -5.42
C LEU A 578 -38.40 -16.32 -5.61
N GLY A 579 -37.96 -16.92 -4.53
CA GLY A 579 -36.99 -18.01 -4.49
C GLY A 579 -35.56 -17.52 -4.22
N GLY A 580 -34.93 -18.12 -3.18
CA GLY A 580 -33.53 -17.82 -2.86
C GLY A 580 -32.57 -18.13 -3.99
N ASN A 581 -32.86 -19.16 -4.80
CA ASN A 581 -32.09 -19.50 -6.00
C ASN A 581 -32.20 -18.41 -7.10
N ALA A 582 -33.37 -17.76 -7.26
CA ALA A 582 -33.52 -16.63 -8.17
C ALA A 582 -32.73 -15.40 -7.68
N ILE A 583 -32.95 -14.99 -6.43
CA ILE A 583 -32.30 -13.83 -5.82
C ILE A 583 -30.77 -13.98 -5.80
N TYR A 584 -30.27 -15.15 -5.39
CA TYR A 584 -28.83 -15.44 -5.39
C TYR A 584 -28.19 -15.31 -6.77
N SER A 585 -28.79 -15.92 -7.80
CA SER A 585 -28.24 -15.87 -9.15
C SER A 585 -28.13 -14.42 -9.66
N VAL A 586 -29.15 -13.59 -9.40
CA VAL A 586 -29.13 -12.17 -9.77
C VAL A 586 -28.08 -11.40 -8.97
N SER A 587 -28.00 -11.62 -7.65
CA SER A 587 -27.05 -10.94 -6.77
C SER A 587 -25.59 -11.17 -7.23
N VAL A 588 -25.22 -12.43 -7.50
CA VAL A 588 -23.88 -12.77 -7.96
C VAL A 588 -23.63 -12.27 -9.39
N ALA A 589 -24.62 -12.33 -10.29
CA ALA A 589 -24.48 -11.83 -11.65
C ALA A 589 -24.26 -10.31 -11.68
N CYS A 590 -24.95 -9.53 -10.83
CA CYS A 590 -24.72 -8.08 -10.66
C CYS A 590 -23.30 -7.80 -10.16
N TYR A 591 -22.82 -8.57 -9.18
CA TYR A 591 -21.48 -8.41 -8.62
C TYR A 591 -20.38 -8.70 -9.65
N ARG A 592 -20.58 -9.71 -10.50
CA ARG A 592 -19.70 -10.00 -11.64
C ARG A 592 -19.77 -8.93 -12.74
N ALA A 593 -20.94 -8.40 -13.02
CA ALA A 593 -21.10 -7.31 -13.98
C ALA A 593 -20.37 -6.04 -13.50
N ALA A 594 -20.43 -5.73 -12.19
CA ALA A 594 -19.66 -4.64 -11.58
C ALA A 594 -18.15 -4.82 -11.79
N ALA A 595 -17.62 -6.01 -11.48
CA ALA A 595 -16.21 -6.32 -11.69
C ALA A 595 -15.81 -6.22 -13.17
N ALA A 596 -16.65 -6.73 -14.08
CA ALA A 596 -16.44 -6.66 -15.53
C ALA A 596 -16.45 -5.20 -16.05
N SER A 597 -17.35 -4.34 -15.56
CA SER A 597 -17.36 -2.90 -15.85
C SER A 597 -16.08 -2.22 -15.36
N CYS A 598 -15.47 -2.75 -14.29
CA CYS A 598 -14.16 -2.32 -13.79
C CYS A 598 -12.99 -2.91 -14.59
N LYS A 599 -13.24 -3.80 -15.57
CA LYS A 599 -12.22 -4.57 -16.30
C LYS A 599 -11.29 -5.36 -15.38
N ARG A 600 -11.84 -5.87 -14.28
CA ARG A 600 -11.12 -6.65 -13.27
C ARG A 600 -11.77 -8.03 -13.11
N PRO A 601 -11.00 -9.10 -12.86
CA PRO A 601 -11.56 -10.34 -12.34
C PRO A 601 -12.31 -10.09 -11.02
N LEU A 602 -13.35 -10.86 -10.73
CA LEU A 602 -14.17 -10.63 -9.53
C LEU A 602 -13.36 -10.73 -8.24
N TYR A 603 -12.49 -11.72 -8.10
CA TYR A 603 -11.63 -11.86 -6.93
C TYR A 603 -10.70 -10.65 -6.71
N ASP A 604 -10.20 -10.06 -7.79
CA ASP A 604 -9.36 -8.87 -7.72
C ASP A 604 -10.19 -7.61 -7.39
N TYR A 605 -11.41 -7.53 -7.91
CA TYR A 605 -12.38 -6.49 -7.57
C TYR A 605 -12.71 -6.52 -6.06
N ILE A 606 -12.97 -7.70 -5.50
CA ILE A 606 -13.23 -7.91 -4.06
C ILE A 606 -12.01 -7.51 -3.23
N ALA A 607 -10.81 -7.96 -3.62
CA ALA A 607 -9.57 -7.70 -2.90
C ALA A 607 -9.09 -6.23 -2.99
N GLY A 608 -9.67 -5.43 -3.90
CA GLY A 608 -9.16 -4.07 -4.16
C GLY A 608 -7.73 -4.04 -4.70
N GLY A 609 -7.28 -5.12 -5.41
CA GLY A 609 -5.91 -5.25 -5.94
C GLY A 609 -4.89 -5.78 -4.92
N ARG A 610 -5.32 -6.25 -3.74
CA ARG A 610 -4.44 -6.66 -2.63
C ARG A 610 -4.41 -8.16 -2.42
N ILE A 611 -4.12 -8.93 -3.46
CA ILE A 611 -4.02 -10.38 -3.38
C ILE A 611 -2.63 -10.79 -2.91
N LYS A 612 -2.55 -11.45 -1.75
CA LYS A 612 -1.32 -11.96 -1.15
C LYS A 612 -1.30 -13.47 -1.08
N THR A 613 -2.46 -14.09 -0.87
CA THR A 613 -2.56 -15.53 -0.66
C THR A 613 -3.68 -16.15 -1.50
N VAL A 614 -3.49 -17.42 -1.85
CA VAL A 614 -4.56 -18.34 -2.22
C VAL A 614 -4.87 -19.25 -1.03
N PRO A 615 -6.14 -19.69 -0.85
CA PRO A 615 -6.51 -20.54 0.27
C PRO A 615 -5.84 -21.92 0.20
N ILE A 616 -5.70 -22.58 1.35
CA ILE A 616 -5.37 -24.00 1.44
C ILE A 616 -6.60 -24.79 0.98
N PRO A 617 -6.51 -25.64 -0.07
CA PRO A 617 -7.62 -26.48 -0.47
C PRO A 617 -7.75 -27.68 0.48
N SER A 618 -8.98 -27.96 0.92
CA SER A 618 -9.31 -29.17 1.66
C SER A 618 -10.07 -30.13 0.78
N PHE A 619 -9.71 -31.41 0.83
CA PHE A 619 -10.15 -32.42 -0.14
C PHE A 619 -10.97 -33.50 0.57
N ASN A 620 -12.27 -33.62 0.25
CA ASN A 620 -13.09 -34.72 0.65
C ASN A 620 -12.65 -35.98 -0.08
N VAL A 621 -12.00 -36.92 0.61
CA VAL A 621 -11.46 -38.14 0.02
C VAL A 621 -12.33 -39.37 0.26
N LEU A 622 -13.20 -39.33 1.31
CA LEU A 622 -14.06 -40.44 1.67
C LEU A 622 -15.41 -39.90 2.13
N ASN A 623 -16.49 -40.49 1.60
CA ASN A 623 -17.87 -40.13 1.88
C ASN A 623 -18.52 -41.15 2.83
N GLY A 624 -19.13 -40.63 3.89
CA GLY A 624 -20.00 -41.38 4.79
C GLY A 624 -21.47 -41.38 4.36
N GLY A 625 -22.39 -41.40 5.31
CA GLY A 625 -23.82 -41.53 5.09
C GLY A 625 -24.23 -43.00 4.78
N MET A 626 -25.35 -43.15 4.05
CA MET A 626 -25.88 -44.48 3.67
C MET A 626 -25.34 -44.89 2.29
N ASN A 627 -24.03 -45.10 2.19
CA ASN A 627 -23.37 -45.47 0.93
C ASN A 627 -23.00 -46.96 0.91
N ALA A 628 -23.24 -47.66 -0.19
CA ALA A 628 -22.87 -49.07 -0.38
C ALA A 628 -23.39 -50.04 0.69
N GLY A 629 -24.52 -49.72 1.37
CA GLY A 629 -25.11 -50.53 2.41
C GLY A 629 -24.49 -50.42 3.81
N ILE A 630 -23.51 -49.52 3.95
CA ILE A 630 -22.87 -49.20 5.23
C ILE A 630 -23.39 -47.83 5.71
N ARG A 631 -23.80 -47.71 6.96
CA ARG A 631 -24.19 -46.45 7.58
C ARG A 631 -23.02 -45.88 8.39
N GLN A 632 -22.28 -44.94 7.74
CA GLN A 632 -21.20 -44.20 8.40
C GLN A 632 -21.76 -42.89 8.96
N ALA A 633 -21.51 -42.63 10.26
CA ALA A 633 -22.08 -41.47 10.92
C ALA A 633 -21.57 -40.11 10.34
N PHE A 634 -20.29 -39.98 10.08
CA PHE A 634 -19.71 -38.74 9.57
C PHE A 634 -19.78 -38.67 8.05
N ASN A 635 -20.17 -37.48 7.52
CA ASN A 635 -20.48 -37.27 6.12
C ASN A 635 -19.24 -37.18 5.23
N GLU A 636 -18.25 -36.38 5.61
CA GLU A 636 -17.03 -36.19 4.80
C GLU A 636 -15.76 -36.30 5.64
N PHE A 637 -14.83 -37.16 5.17
CA PHE A 637 -13.47 -37.24 5.69
C PHE A 637 -12.54 -36.50 4.76
N ILE A 638 -11.87 -35.47 5.30
CA ILE A 638 -11.18 -34.45 4.54
C ILE A 638 -9.68 -34.50 4.84
N VAL A 639 -8.87 -34.45 3.77
CA VAL A 639 -7.42 -34.30 3.85
C VAL A 639 -7.05 -32.86 3.49
N MET A 640 -6.23 -32.24 4.33
CA MET A 640 -5.72 -30.87 4.15
C MET A 640 -4.20 -30.86 4.01
N PRO A 641 -3.64 -30.60 2.81
CA PRO A 641 -2.19 -30.48 2.60
C PRO A 641 -1.69 -29.12 3.08
N TYR A 642 -1.80 -28.80 4.36
CA TYR A 642 -1.60 -27.48 4.93
C TYR A 642 -0.13 -27.01 4.95
N ARG A 643 0.83 -27.95 4.86
CA ARG A 643 2.27 -27.68 4.73
C ARG A 643 2.82 -28.00 3.34
N ALA A 644 1.97 -28.06 2.32
CA ALA A 644 2.45 -28.10 0.95
C ALA A 644 3.22 -26.80 0.64
N SER A 645 4.25 -26.89 -0.19
CA SER A 645 5.09 -25.72 -0.55
C SER A 645 4.31 -24.66 -1.29
N ASP A 646 3.30 -25.08 -2.07
CA ASP A 646 2.41 -24.22 -2.85
C ASP A 646 1.13 -24.97 -3.24
N ILE A 647 0.26 -24.27 -3.99
CA ILE A 647 -1.02 -24.82 -4.45
C ILE A 647 -0.84 -26.00 -5.42
N GLU A 648 0.20 -26.03 -6.23
CA GLU A 648 0.45 -27.11 -7.19
C GLU A 648 0.82 -28.41 -6.43
N GLN A 649 1.71 -28.31 -5.43
CA GLN A 649 2.04 -29.45 -4.56
C GLN A 649 0.83 -29.90 -3.74
N ALA A 650 -0.02 -28.97 -3.26
CA ALA A 650 -1.24 -29.36 -2.52
C ALA A 650 -2.19 -30.21 -3.38
N VAL A 651 -2.34 -29.84 -4.65
CA VAL A 651 -3.14 -30.62 -5.61
C VAL A 651 -2.48 -31.95 -5.92
N GLU A 652 -1.16 -32.00 -6.11
CA GLU A 652 -0.42 -33.26 -6.34
C GLU A 652 -0.59 -34.24 -5.17
N ILE A 653 -0.43 -33.75 -3.92
CA ILE A 653 -0.64 -34.53 -2.71
C ILE A 653 -2.05 -35.13 -2.69
N ALA A 654 -3.07 -34.30 -2.90
CA ALA A 654 -4.47 -34.73 -2.89
C ALA A 654 -4.75 -35.85 -3.93
N VAL A 655 -4.25 -35.71 -5.15
CA VAL A 655 -4.43 -36.70 -6.22
C VAL A 655 -3.73 -38.01 -5.88
N LYS A 656 -2.48 -37.95 -5.40
CA LYS A 656 -1.71 -39.15 -4.98
C LYS A 656 -2.38 -39.88 -3.83
N VAL A 657 -2.73 -39.15 -2.75
CA VAL A 657 -3.39 -39.70 -1.58
C VAL A 657 -4.76 -40.33 -1.94
N PHE A 658 -5.55 -39.59 -2.75
CA PHE A 658 -6.85 -40.09 -3.20
C PHE A 658 -6.76 -41.44 -3.97
N ASN A 659 -5.81 -41.53 -4.91
CA ASN A 659 -5.60 -42.74 -5.70
C ASN A 659 -5.04 -43.87 -4.82
N ARG A 660 -4.12 -43.55 -3.90
CA ARG A 660 -3.58 -44.56 -2.95
C ARG A 660 -4.63 -45.06 -2.01
N LEU A 661 -5.53 -44.18 -1.50
CA LEU A 661 -6.65 -44.54 -0.65
C LEU A 661 -7.56 -45.57 -1.31
N GLY A 662 -7.89 -45.47 -2.59
CA GLY A 662 -8.64 -46.48 -3.32
C GLY A 662 -7.95 -47.87 -3.28
N THR A 663 -6.62 -47.90 -3.40
CA THR A 663 -5.86 -49.17 -3.29
C THR A 663 -5.88 -49.72 -1.85
N VAL A 664 -5.77 -48.82 -0.85
CA VAL A 664 -5.84 -49.19 0.57
C VAL A 664 -7.20 -49.77 0.95
N ILE A 665 -8.30 -49.12 0.48
CA ILE A 665 -9.69 -49.61 0.68
C ILE A 665 -9.87 -50.99 0.05
N ARG A 666 -9.39 -51.20 -1.18
CA ARG A 666 -9.45 -52.49 -1.86
C ARG A 666 -8.73 -53.57 -1.03
N ALA A 667 -7.56 -53.29 -0.52
CA ALA A 667 -6.79 -54.20 0.31
C ALA A 667 -7.50 -54.55 1.63
N TYR A 668 -8.21 -53.58 2.23
CA TYR A 668 -8.97 -53.76 3.46
C TYR A 668 -10.26 -54.55 3.26
N THR A 669 -11.04 -54.21 2.23
CA THR A 669 -12.37 -54.79 1.97
C THR A 669 -12.35 -56.06 1.11
N GLY A 670 -11.28 -56.30 0.34
CA GLY A 670 -11.22 -57.33 -0.69
C GLY A 670 -12.08 -57.04 -1.93
N ALA A 671 -12.67 -55.85 -2.07
CA ALA A 671 -13.55 -55.44 -3.16
C ALA A 671 -13.11 -54.10 -3.77
N GLU A 672 -13.53 -53.86 -5.01
CA GLU A 672 -13.31 -52.56 -5.69
C GLU A 672 -14.05 -51.46 -4.93
N PRO A 673 -13.34 -50.32 -4.60
CA PRO A 673 -13.96 -49.19 -3.92
C PRO A 673 -15.00 -48.52 -4.84
N ARG A 674 -16.12 -48.11 -4.26
CA ARG A 674 -17.18 -47.37 -4.96
C ARG A 674 -16.99 -45.87 -4.72
N VAL A 675 -17.49 -45.06 -5.66
CA VAL A 675 -17.54 -43.61 -5.54
C VAL A 675 -18.85 -43.21 -4.88
N GLY A 676 -18.76 -42.36 -3.85
CA GLY A 676 -19.91 -41.85 -3.12
C GLY A 676 -20.62 -40.69 -3.82
N GLY A 677 -21.68 -40.18 -3.22
CA GLY A 677 -22.52 -39.11 -3.80
C GLY A 677 -21.83 -37.75 -3.95
N SER A 678 -20.75 -37.51 -3.20
CA SER A 678 -19.88 -36.33 -3.31
C SER A 678 -18.52 -36.64 -3.97
N TYR A 679 -18.45 -37.70 -4.81
CA TYR A 679 -17.31 -38.12 -5.60
C TYR A 679 -16.08 -38.65 -4.82
N GLY A 680 -16.05 -38.60 -3.48
CA GLY A 680 -15.11 -39.34 -2.63
C GLY A 680 -15.34 -40.83 -2.70
N TRP A 681 -14.43 -41.64 -2.17
CA TRP A 681 -14.68 -43.07 -2.01
C TRP A 681 -15.76 -43.32 -0.97
N CYS A 682 -16.63 -44.33 -1.16
CA CYS A 682 -17.58 -44.74 -0.13
C CYS A 682 -16.82 -45.25 1.11
N ALA A 683 -17.27 -44.88 2.29
CA ALA A 683 -16.71 -45.36 3.57
C ALA A 683 -16.77 -46.89 3.64
N PRO A 684 -15.66 -47.58 3.94
CA PRO A 684 -15.57 -49.04 4.01
C PRO A 684 -15.95 -49.62 5.38
N SER A 685 -16.23 -48.75 6.37
CA SER A 685 -16.55 -49.15 7.75
C SER A 685 -17.55 -48.17 8.35
N GLU A 686 -18.37 -48.70 9.32
CA GLU A 686 -19.23 -47.84 10.15
C GLU A 686 -18.45 -47.10 11.23
N ASP A 687 -17.23 -47.55 11.55
CA ASP A 687 -16.36 -46.91 12.51
C ASP A 687 -15.56 -45.79 11.86
N PRO A 688 -15.76 -44.52 12.27
CA PRO A 688 -14.98 -43.38 11.77
C PRO A 688 -13.47 -43.50 12.00
N GLU A 689 -13.07 -44.15 13.10
CA GLU A 689 -11.64 -44.33 13.42
C GLU A 689 -10.95 -45.25 12.41
N VAL A 690 -11.62 -46.31 11.96
CA VAL A 690 -11.13 -47.21 10.88
C VAL A 690 -10.97 -46.39 9.57
N CYS A 691 -11.93 -45.54 9.27
CA CYS A 691 -11.88 -44.69 8.06
C CYS A 691 -10.66 -43.75 8.11
N LEU A 692 -10.40 -43.12 9.26
CA LEU A 692 -9.26 -42.25 9.49
C LEU A 692 -7.93 -43.00 9.40
N ASP A 693 -7.82 -44.20 10.00
CA ASP A 693 -6.65 -45.06 9.92
C ASP A 693 -6.29 -45.44 8.47
N LEU A 694 -7.30 -45.74 7.63
CA LEU A 694 -7.10 -46.06 6.21
C LEU A 694 -6.62 -44.84 5.41
N ILE A 695 -7.15 -43.64 5.72
CA ILE A 695 -6.69 -42.40 5.08
C ILE A 695 -5.27 -42.08 5.55
N GLN A 696 -4.97 -42.20 6.88
CA GLN A 696 -3.63 -41.99 7.39
C GLN A 696 -2.62 -42.94 6.73
N LYS A 697 -2.97 -44.22 6.60
CA LYS A 697 -2.14 -45.16 5.86
C LYS A 697 -1.89 -44.73 4.42
N ALA A 698 -2.87 -44.21 3.73
CA ALA A 698 -2.68 -43.72 2.37
C ALA A 698 -1.75 -42.51 2.30
N ILE A 699 -1.83 -41.58 3.29
CA ILE A 699 -0.93 -40.41 3.44
C ILE A 699 0.50 -40.91 3.70
N ASP A 700 0.69 -41.84 4.64
CA ASP A 700 2.00 -42.39 5.01
C ASP A 700 2.65 -43.13 3.83
N ASP A 701 1.87 -43.96 3.13
CA ASP A 701 2.33 -44.70 1.94
C ASP A 701 2.78 -43.77 0.81
N CYS A 702 2.26 -42.53 0.75
CA CYS A 702 2.66 -41.52 -0.20
C CYS A 702 3.81 -40.62 0.31
N GLY A 703 4.20 -40.73 1.58
CA GLY A 703 5.28 -39.94 2.19
C GLY A 703 4.91 -38.51 2.55
N TYR A 704 3.61 -38.23 2.83
CA TYR A 704 3.11 -36.86 3.08
C TYR A 704 2.61 -36.63 4.50
N SER A 705 3.05 -37.48 5.49
CA SER A 705 2.60 -37.42 6.88
C SER A 705 2.86 -36.06 7.54
N GLU A 706 3.96 -35.39 7.21
CA GLU A 706 4.31 -34.05 7.74
C GLU A 706 3.58 -32.89 7.06
N GLN A 707 3.04 -33.11 5.83
CA GLN A 707 2.38 -32.06 5.06
C GLN A 707 0.87 -32.05 5.22
N CYS A 708 0.27 -33.17 5.71
CA CYS A 708 -1.18 -33.33 5.76
C CYS A 708 -1.72 -33.28 7.19
N ALA A 709 -2.89 -32.70 7.32
CA ALA A 709 -3.77 -32.83 8.49
C ALA A 709 -5.18 -33.21 8.03
N PHE A 710 -6.06 -33.48 8.98
CA PHE A 710 -7.45 -33.83 8.72
C PHE A 710 -8.38 -32.63 8.92
N ALA A 711 -9.56 -32.73 8.33
CA ALA A 711 -10.77 -32.05 8.77
C ALA A 711 -11.95 -33.03 8.65
N LEU A 712 -13.02 -32.75 9.35
CA LEU A 712 -14.25 -33.53 9.28
C LEU A 712 -15.43 -32.61 8.99
N ASP A 713 -16.36 -33.11 8.18
CA ASP A 713 -17.73 -32.65 8.12
C ASP A 713 -18.61 -33.77 8.64
N CYS A 714 -19.14 -33.62 9.83
CA CYS A 714 -19.90 -34.66 10.49
C CYS A 714 -21.37 -34.68 10.03
N ALA A 715 -21.95 -33.53 9.73
CA ALA A 715 -23.36 -33.36 9.33
C ALA A 715 -24.35 -34.16 10.21
N MET A 716 -24.18 -34.08 11.53
CA MET A 716 -24.84 -34.98 12.49
C MET A 716 -26.34 -34.75 12.62
N THR A 717 -26.92 -33.66 12.04
CA THR A 717 -28.35 -33.48 11.91
C THR A 717 -29.00 -34.66 11.17
N GLU A 718 -28.34 -35.24 10.13
CA GLU A 718 -28.82 -36.42 9.42
C GLU A 718 -28.83 -37.71 10.25
N MET A 719 -28.05 -37.73 11.33
CA MET A 719 -27.90 -38.89 12.26
C MET A 719 -28.62 -38.68 13.59
N TYR A 720 -29.32 -37.56 13.76
CA TYR A 720 -29.99 -37.20 15.00
C TYR A 720 -31.41 -37.73 15.09
N ASP A 721 -31.70 -38.50 16.15
CA ASP A 721 -33.04 -38.93 16.53
C ASP A 721 -33.68 -37.85 17.43
N ARG A 722 -34.54 -37.00 16.86
CA ARG A 722 -35.23 -35.92 17.58
C ARG A 722 -36.16 -36.39 18.70
N GLU A 723 -36.71 -37.60 18.60
CA GLU A 723 -37.62 -38.17 19.61
C GLU A 723 -36.86 -38.61 20.85
N HIS A 724 -35.73 -39.31 20.65
CA HIS A 724 -34.93 -39.83 21.75
C HIS A 724 -33.76 -38.93 22.15
N LYS A 725 -33.49 -37.88 21.37
CA LYS A 725 -32.35 -36.93 21.54
C LYS A 725 -31.00 -37.60 21.56
N THR A 726 -30.80 -38.53 20.65
CA THR A 726 -29.57 -39.34 20.50
C THR A 726 -29.04 -39.30 19.10
N TYR A 727 -27.77 -39.60 18.91
CA TYR A 727 -27.10 -39.66 17.63
C TYR A 727 -26.72 -41.11 17.26
N TYR A 728 -26.80 -41.45 15.98
CA TYR A 728 -26.26 -42.70 15.50
C TYR A 728 -24.73 -42.64 15.38
N LEU A 729 -24.02 -43.57 16.03
CA LEU A 729 -22.57 -43.73 15.95
C LEU A 729 -22.19 -45.21 16.13
N ASN A 730 -21.41 -45.79 15.22
CA ASN A 730 -20.89 -47.15 15.29
C ASN A 730 -21.96 -48.24 15.62
N GLY A 731 -23.08 -48.20 14.89
CA GLY A 731 -24.17 -49.19 15.09
C GLY A 731 -24.99 -48.98 16.36
N SER A 732 -24.75 -47.90 17.12
CA SER A 732 -25.42 -47.59 18.39
C SER A 732 -26.01 -46.20 18.42
N GLN A 733 -26.98 -45.99 19.32
CA GLN A 733 -27.45 -44.64 19.66
C GLN A 733 -26.64 -44.12 20.85
N VAL A 734 -26.10 -42.94 20.70
CA VAL A 734 -25.27 -42.27 21.73
C VAL A 734 -25.87 -40.92 22.11
N THR A 735 -25.64 -40.51 23.33
CA THR A 735 -26.01 -39.18 23.81
C THR A 735 -25.08 -38.12 23.26
N ASN A 736 -25.49 -36.85 23.36
CA ASN A 736 -24.64 -35.69 23.05
C ASN A 736 -23.29 -35.76 23.77
N ASP A 737 -23.32 -36.07 25.07
CA ASP A 737 -22.10 -36.15 25.90
C ASP A 737 -21.14 -37.26 25.44
N GLU A 738 -21.65 -38.40 25.05
CA GLU A 738 -20.85 -39.52 24.52
C GLU A 738 -20.28 -39.19 23.16
N LEU A 739 -21.02 -38.49 22.28
CA LEU A 739 -20.54 -38.05 20.98
C LEU A 739 -19.43 -37.00 21.14
N VAL A 740 -19.59 -35.98 22.01
CA VAL A 740 -18.55 -35.02 22.31
C VAL A 740 -17.28 -35.69 22.85
N ALA A 741 -17.42 -36.63 23.76
CA ALA A 741 -16.31 -37.39 24.29
C ALA A 741 -15.61 -38.28 23.23
N TYR A 742 -16.38 -38.85 22.31
CA TYR A 742 -15.84 -39.63 21.18
C TYR A 742 -15.02 -38.72 20.23
N VAL A 743 -15.57 -37.62 19.81
CA VAL A 743 -14.87 -36.68 18.93
C VAL A 743 -13.63 -36.08 19.60
N LYS A 744 -13.70 -35.74 20.89
CA LYS A 744 -12.53 -35.32 21.68
C LYS A 744 -11.41 -36.36 21.64
N ARG A 745 -11.71 -37.65 21.85
CA ARG A 745 -10.72 -38.72 21.75
C ARG A 745 -10.10 -38.83 20.35
N LEU A 746 -10.89 -38.62 19.28
CA LEU A 746 -10.35 -38.59 17.91
C LEU A 746 -9.33 -37.46 17.76
N THR A 747 -9.56 -36.29 18.35
CA THR A 747 -8.61 -35.15 18.29
C THR A 747 -7.32 -35.39 19.08
N GLU A 748 -7.31 -36.33 20.00
CA GLU A 748 -6.11 -36.76 20.73
C GLU A 748 -5.23 -37.71 19.87
N LYS A 749 -5.85 -38.45 18.94
CA LYS A 749 -5.17 -39.44 18.07
C LYS A 749 -4.75 -38.85 16.72
N TYR A 750 -5.57 -37.93 16.13
CA TYR A 750 -5.35 -37.39 14.82
C TYR A 750 -5.27 -35.85 14.89
N ASN A 751 -4.50 -35.26 13.96
CA ASN A 751 -4.37 -33.84 13.84
C ASN A 751 -5.48 -33.25 12.95
N PHE A 752 -6.48 -32.62 13.58
CA PHE A 752 -7.59 -31.99 12.90
C PHE A 752 -7.41 -30.46 12.87
N VAL A 753 -7.53 -29.84 11.69
CA VAL A 753 -7.60 -28.37 11.58
C VAL A 753 -8.96 -27.89 12.06
N PHE A 754 -10.04 -28.49 11.58
CA PHE A 754 -11.40 -28.17 12.05
C PHE A 754 -12.32 -29.39 12.01
N ILE A 755 -13.40 -29.32 12.80
CA ILE A 755 -14.52 -30.25 12.79
C ILE A 755 -15.81 -29.44 12.61
N GLU A 756 -16.56 -29.76 11.55
CA GLU A 756 -17.78 -29.10 11.11
C GLU A 756 -19.00 -29.93 11.50
N ASP A 757 -20.06 -29.24 11.97
CA ASP A 757 -21.41 -29.78 12.26
C ASP A 757 -21.43 -31.09 13.02
N MET A 758 -20.66 -31.15 14.10
CA MET A 758 -20.56 -32.34 14.92
C MET A 758 -21.80 -32.67 15.76
N LEU A 759 -22.82 -31.77 15.75
CA LEU A 759 -24.09 -31.92 16.47
C LEU A 759 -25.24 -31.41 15.58
N ASP A 760 -26.48 -31.59 16.05
CA ASP A 760 -27.71 -31.14 15.39
C ASP A 760 -27.74 -29.60 15.25
N GLU A 761 -28.30 -29.09 14.14
CA GLU A 761 -28.39 -27.65 13.79
C GLU A 761 -29.12 -26.76 14.81
N ASP A 762 -29.81 -27.36 15.80
CA ASP A 762 -30.48 -26.68 16.89
C ASP A 762 -29.86 -26.94 18.28
N ASP A 763 -28.82 -27.78 18.37
CA ASP A 763 -28.18 -28.12 19.65
C ASP A 763 -27.13 -27.10 20.11
N TRP A 764 -27.58 -25.85 20.33
CA TRP A 764 -26.72 -24.76 20.78
C TRP A 764 -25.91 -25.03 22.04
N ASP A 765 -26.56 -25.69 23.05
CA ASP A 765 -25.89 -26.04 24.31
C ASP A 765 -24.81 -27.10 24.12
N GLY A 766 -25.06 -28.04 23.21
CA GLY A 766 -24.09 -29.04 22.82
C GLY A 766 -22.87 -28.43 22.14
N PHE A 767 -23.06 -27.49 21.20
CA PHE A 767 -21.95 -26.78 20.56
C PHE A 767 -21.13 -25.96 21.57
N VAL A 768 -21.75 -25.27 22.51
CA VAL A 768 -21.07 -24.58 23.62
C VAL A 768 -20.21 -25.53 24.44
N LYS A 769 -20.75 -26.70 24.76
CA LYS A 769 -20.01 -27.75 25.47
C LYS A 769 -18.84 -28.28 24.66
N ALA A 770 -19.07 -28.64 23.40
CA ALA A 770 -18.05 -29.15 22.49
C ALA A 770 -16.90 -28.15 22.32
N HIS A 771 -17.22 -26.89 22.08
CA HIS A 771 -16.22 -25.83 21.95
C HIS A 771 -15.37 -25.63 23.22
N ARG A 772 -15.95 -25.77 24.39
CA ARG A 772 -15.23 -25.71 25.67
C ARG A 772 -14.34 -26.91 25.91
N GLU A 773 -14.78 -28.13 25.55
CA GLU A 773 -14.10 -29.38 25.93
C GLU A 773 -13.10 -29.88 24.88
N ILE A 774 -13.30 -29.54 23.62
CA ILE A 774 -12.44 -29.92 22.49
C ILE A 774 -11.52 -28.76 22.15
N THR A 775 -10.28 -28.78 22.65
CA THR A 775 -9.35 -27.67 22.54
C THR A 775 -8.24 -27.85 21.51
N ARG A 776 -8.08 -29.06 20.97
CA ARG A 776 -7.02 -29.42 20.02
C ARG A 776 -7.40 -29.21 18.54
N THR A 777 -8.59 -28.69 18.26
CA THR A 777 -9.08 -28.39 16.93
C THR A 777 -10.04 -27.20 16.98
N TYR A 778 -10.43 -26.68 15.85
CA TYR A 778 -11.48 -25.67 15.74
C TYR A 778 -12.84 -26.34 15.55
N ILE A 779 -13.84 -25.93 16.29
CA ILE A 779 -15.23 -26.32 16.11
C ILE A 779 -15.88 -25.29 15.20
N ILE A 780 -16.38 -25.72 14.05
CA ILE A 780 -17.03 -24.83 13.08
C ILE A 780 -18.42 -25.37 12.71
N ALA A 781 -19.22 -24.50 12.10
CA ALA A 781 -20.60 -24.87 11.74
C ALA A 781 -20.97 -24.44 10.33
N ASP A 782 -21.77 -25.30 9.66
CA ASP A 782 -22.48 -25.04 8.40
C ASP A 782 -23.97 -24.84 8.69
N ASP A 783 -24.70 -25.91 9.00
CA ASP A 783 -26.16 -25.92 9.17
C ASP A 783 -26.63 -25.13 10.42
N LEU A 784 -25.83 -25.08 11.48
CA LEU A 784 -26.12 -24.25 12.67
C LEU A 784 -26.17 -22.76 12.30
N THR A 785 -25.38 -22.31 11.35
CA THR A 785 -25.24 -20.88 11.02
C THR A 785 -25.83 -20.48 9.68
N VAL A 786 -25.87 -21.38 8.70
CA VAL A 786 -26.35 -21.21 7.30
C VAL A 786 -25.86 -19.89 6.67
N SER A 787 -24.60 -19.49 6.98
CA SER A 787 -24.02 -18.21 6.55
C SER A 787 -24.88 -16.97 6.94
N ASN A 788 -25.78 -17.09 7.90
CA ASN A 788 -26.68 -16.04 8.33
C ASN A 788 -26.03 -15.16 9.41
N PRO A 789 -25.92 -13.82 9.19
CA PRO A 789 -25.25 -12.92 10.15
C PRO A 789 -25.83 -12.93 11.56
N ALA A 790 -27.17 -13.11 11.70
CA ALA A 790 -27.81 -13.13 13.02
C ALA A 790 -27.47 -14.43 13.78
N ARG A 791 -27.46 -15.58 13.07
CA ARG A 791 -27.10 -16.87 13.70
C ARG A 791 -25.61 -16.92 14.04
N ILE A 792 -24.73 -16.35 13.22
CA ILE A 792 -23.29 -16.24 13.50
C ILE A 792 -23.04 -15.35 14.73
N ARG A 793 -23.75 -14.23 14.85
CA ARG A 793 -23.70 -13.36 16.04
C ARG A 793 -24.09 -14.13 17.30
N ARG A 794 -25.20 -14.88 17.25
CA ARG A 794 -25.64 -15.73 18.38
C ARG A 794 -24.57 -16.77 18.72
N ALA A 795 -23.97 -17.42 17.73
CA ALA A 795 -22.92 -18.40 17.96
C ALA A 795 -21.68 -17.79 18.65
N TYR A 796 -21.30 -16.58 18.26
CA TYR A 796 -20.24 -15.80 18.91
C TYR A 796 -20.57 -15.46 20.36
N GLU A 797 -21.76 -14.91 20.61
CA GLU A 797 -22.22 -14.51 21.95
C GLU A 797 -22.26 -15.70 22.92
N LEU A 798 -22.66 -16.87 22.43
CA LEU A 798 -22.71 -18.11 23.21
C LEU A 798 -21.35 -18.80 23.32
N LYS A 799 -20.34 -18.40 22.55
CA LYS A 799 -19.06 -19.10 22.40
C LYS A 799 -19.24 -20.56 21.93
N ALA A 800 -20.09 -20.76 20.95
CA ALA A 800 -20.48 -22.06 20.47
C ALA A 800 -19.51 -22.62 19.42
N ILE A 801 -18.86 -21.75 18.63
CA ILE A 801 -17.97 -22.11 17.51
C ILE A 801 -16.80 -21.15 17.37
N ASP A 802 -15.74 -21.59 16.70
CA ASP A 802 -14.57 -20.80 16.33
C ASP A 802 -14.69 -20.18 14.93
N GLY A 803 -15.51 -20.75 14.06
CA GLY A 803 -15.67 -20.32 12.69
C GLY A 803 -16.91 -20.93 12.03
N PHE A 804 -17.13 -20.61 10.77
CA PHE A 804 -18.30 -21.08 10.04
C PHE A 804 -18.02 -21.31 8.55
N ILE A 805 -18.88 -22.09 7.90
CA ILE A 805 -18.83 -22.32 6.45
C ILE A 805 -19.54 -21.18 5.74
N LEU A 806 -18.83 -20.50 4.84
CA LEU A 806 -19.37 -19.41 4.02
C LEU A 806 -19.90 -19.97 2.69
N LYS A 807 -21.22 -20.03 2.57
CA LYS A 807 -21.97 -20.44 1.37
C LYS A 807 -23.01 -19.37 1.01
N PRO A 808 -22.72 -18.42 0.12
CA PRO A 808 -23.62 -17.29 -0.14
C PRO A 808 -25.02 -17.71 -0.58
N ASN A 809 -25.17 -18.87 -1.21
CA ASN A 809 -26.49 -19.37 -1.61
C ASN A 809 -27.40 -19.81 -0.44
N GLN A 810 -26.82 -20.08 0.75
CA GLN A 810 -27.60 -20.41 1.96
C GLN A 810 -28.33 -19.19 2.51
N VAL A 811 -27.69 -18.01 2.46
CA VAL A 811 -28.27 -16.75 2.92
C VAL A 811 -28.99 -15.98 1.81
N GLY A 812 -28.59 -16.19 0.56
CA GLY A 812 -29.30 -15.78 -0.66
C GLY A 812 -28.79 -14.52 -1.33
N THR A 813 -27.91 -13.71 -0.72
CA THR A 813 -27.28 -12.55 -1.36
C THR A 813 -25.81 -12.42 -1.03
N ILE A 814 -25.06 -11.74 -1.90
CA ILE A 814 -23.64 -11.41 -1.66
C ILE A 814 -23.49 -10.45 -0.48
N THR A 815 -24.37 -9.46 -0.37
CA THR A 815 -24.32 -8.48 0.73
C THR A 815 -24.45 -9.15 2.11
N GLU A 816 -25.37 -10.09 2.27
CA GLU A 816 -25.54 -10.83 3.52
C GLU A 816 -24.34 -11.72 3.81
N ALA A 817 -23.80 -12.40 2.78
CA ALA A 817 -22.61 -13.25 2.94
C ALA A 817 -21.36 -12.45 3.33
N LEU A 818 -21.16 -11.28 2.72
CA LEU A 818 -20.06 -10.37 3.08
C LEU A 818 -20.23 -9.80 4.51
N ALA A 819 -21.47 -9.49 4.93
CA ALA A 819 -21.74 -9.05 6.29
C ALA A 819 -21.44 -10.15 7.33
N ALA A 820 -21.76 -11.41 7.02
CA ALA A 820 -21.43 -12.56 7.85
C ALA A 820 -19.90 -12.72 8.03
N HIS A 821 -19.16 -12.70 6.93
CA HIS A 821 -17.70 -12.77 6.94
C HIS A 821 -17.06 -11.60 7.70
N LYS A 822 -17.53 -10.38 7.44
CA LYS A 822 -17.03 -9.17 8.11
C LYS A 822 -17.21 -9.26 9.61
N PHE A 823 -18.42 -9.59 10.09
CA PHE A 823 -18.68 -9.76 11.51
C PHE A 823 -17.75 -10.78 12.14
N ALA A 824 -17.59 -11.97 11.52
CA ALA A 824 -16.74 -13.03 12.02
C ALA A 824 -15.27 -12.58 12.14
N SER A 825 -14.72 -11.95 11.09
CA SER A 825 -13.32 -11.50 11.09
C SER A 825 -13.04 -10.39 12.13
N GLU A 826 -14.00 -9.48 12.34
CA GLU A 826 -13.89 -8.43 13.36
C GLU A 826 -13.94 -8.98 14.81
N HIS A 827 -14.45 -10.20 15.00
CA HIS A 827 -14.61 -10.84 16.32
C HIS A 827 -13.67 -12.06 16.51
N GLY A 828 -12.63 -12.20 15.68
CA GLY A 828 -11.64 -13.28 15.82
C GLY A 828 -12.15 -14.65 15.42
N MET A 829 -13.29 -14.76 14.75
CA MET A 829 -13.77 -15.98 14.10
C MET A 829 -13.29 -16.05 12.66
N PHE A 830 -13.19 -17.26 12.10
CA PHE A 830 -12.83 -17.41 10.69
C PHE A 830 -13.97 -18.02 9.86
N SER A 831 -13.90 -17.81 8.55
CA SER A 831 -14.80 -18.44 7.58
C SER A 831 -14.04 -19.43 6.69
N VAL A 832 -14.73 -20.46 6.22
CA VAL A 832 -14.26 -21.42 5.24
C VAL A 832 -15.21 -21.37 4.06
N THR A 833 -14.76 -20.94 2.88
CA THR A 833 -15.62 -20.96 1.70
C THR A 833 -15.87 -22.39 1.23
N SER A 834 -17.08 -22.69 0.85
CA SER A 834 -17.47 -24.04 0.37
C SER A 834 -18.46 -23.96 -0.79
N GLY A 835 -18.20 -24.75 -1.85
CA GLY A 835 -19.20 -25.00 -2.87
C GLY A 835 -20.29 -25.98 -2.39
N ARG A 836 -21.30 -26.23 -3.24
CA ARG A 836 -22.37 -27.21 -2.96
C ARG A 836 -22.09 -28.52 -3.70
N SER A 837 -22.73 -29.61 -3.24
CA SER A 837 -22.61 -30.92 -3.90
C SER A 837 -23.19 -30.96 -5.33
N GLY A 838 -24.14 -30.08 -5.66
CA GLY A 838 -24.60 -29.78 -7.02
C GLY A 838 -23.97 -28.49 -7.50
N GLY A 839 -22.67 -28.54 -7.77
CA GLY A 839 -21.87 -27.38 -8.15
C GLY A 839 -22.00 -26.98 -9.61
N VAL A 840 -21.46 -25.84 -9.93
CA VAL A 840 -21.38 -25.25 -11.26
C VAL A 840 -19.93 -24.84 -11.56
N VAL A 841 -19.53 -24.91 -12.83
CA VAL A 841 -18.25 -24.34 -13.28
C VAL A 841 -18.29 -22.82 -13.10
N GLY A 842 -17.23 -22.25 -12.57
CA GLY A 842 -17.16 -20.82 -12.26
C GLY A 842 -17.95 -20.42 -11.00
N ASP A 843 -18.02 -21.27 -9.97
CA ASP A 843 -18.66 -20.93 -8.71
C ASP A 843 -17.98 -19.73 -8.04
N VAL A 844 -18.79 -18.77 -7.52
CA VAL A 844 -18.33 -17.53 -6.90
C VAL A 844 -17.52 -17.74 -5.61
N VAL A 845 -17.62 -18.92 -4.99
CA VAL A 845 -16.90 -19.21 -3.73
C VAL A 845 -15.38 -19.10 -3.87
N MET A 846 -14.85 -19.30 -5.06
CA MET A 846 -13.43 -19.13 -5.34
C MET A 846 -13.04 -17.65 -5.37
N ASP A 847 -13.86 -16.83 -6.03
CA ASP A 847 -13.67 -15.39 -6.05
C ASP A 847 -13.72 -14.80 -4.64
N LEU A 848 -14.64 -15.30 -3.79
CA LEU A 848 -14.75 -14.90 -2.39
C LEU A 848 -13.55 -15.37 -1.57
N ALA A 849 -13.11 -16.62 -1.74
CA ALA A 849 -11.97 -17.16 -1.01
C ALA A 849 -10.70 -16.32 -1.23
N VAL A 850 -10.40 -16.03 -2.50
CA VAL A 850 -9.23 -15.23 -2.87
C VAL A 850 -9.45 -13.75 -2.55
N GLY A 851 -10.60 -13.19 -2.91
CA GLY A 851 -10.88 -11.76 -2.76
C GLY A 851 -10.92 -11.31 -1.29
N LEU A 852 -11.43 -12.14 -0.38
CA LEU A 852 -11.50 -11.90 1.05
C LEU A 852 -10.27 -12.43 1.81
N GLN A 853 -9.30 -13.01 1.11
CA GLN A 853 -8.08 -13.59 1.69
C GLN A 853 -8.37 -14.65 2.76
N ILE A 854 -9.42 -15.46 2.55
CA ILE A 854 -9.82 -16.54 3.46
C ILE A 854 -8.76 -17.65 3.40
N PRO A 855 -8.29 -18.20 4.54
CA PRO A 855 -7.19 -19.17 4.54
C PRO A 855 -7.58 -20.57 4.05
N PHE A 856 -8.86 -20.92 4.02
CA PHE A 856 -9.34 -22.26 3.71
C PHE A 856 -10.43 -22.28 2.65
N ILE A 857 -10.44 -23.32 1.81
CA ILE A 857 -11.58 -23.63 0.92
C ILE A 857 -11.89 -25.12 0.97
N LYS A 858 -13.17 -25.46 1.17
CA LYS A 858 -13.67 -26.83 0.96
C LYS A 858 -13.86 -27.05 -0.55
N ASN A 859 -12.85 -27.67 -1.18
CA ASN A 859 -12.86 -27.93 -2.62
C ASN A 859 -13.77 -29.09 -3.01
N GLY A 860 -14.02 -30.01 -2.07
CA GLY A 860 -14.59 -31.35 -2.32
C GLY A 860 -13.54 -32.32 -2.85
N CYS A 861 -13.95 -33.44 -3.44
CA CYS A 861 -13.05 -34.44 -3.96
C CYS A 861 -12.18 -33.91 -5.13
N PRO A 862 -10.92 -34.35 -5.31
CA PRO A 862 -10.06 -33.96 -6.45
C PRO A 862 -10.48 -34.68 -7.76
N ARG A 863 -11.77 -34.59 -8.09
CA ARG A 863 -12.43 -35.27 -9.21
C ARG A 863 -13.74 -34.52 -9.53
N SER A 864 -14.25 -34.62 -10.77
CA SER A 864 -15.38 -33.85 -11.31
C SER A 864 -14.97 -32.45 -11.83
N GLY A 865 -15.59 -32.04 -12.96
CA GLY A 865 -15.16 -30.86 -13.72
C GLY A 865 -15.24 -29.56 -12.92
N GLU A 866 -16.34 -29.34 -12.18
CA GLU A 866 -16.56 -28.13 -11.38
C GLU A 866 -15.60 -28.01 -10.19
N ARG A 867 -15.08 -29.12 -9.68
CA ARG A 867 -14.10 -29.12 -8.56
C ARG A 867 -12.67 -28.91 -9.06
N ILE A 868 -12.34 -29.52 -10.21
CA ILE A 868 -11.06 -29.32 -10.89
C ILE A 868 -10.94 -27.88 -11.37
N ASP A 869 -12.04 -27.28 -11.85
CA ASP A 869 -12.05 -25.86 -12.24
C ASP A 869 -11.64 -24.94 -11.08
N LYS A 870 -12.09 -25.21 -9.85
CA LYS A 870 -11.66 -24.46 -8.65
C LYS A 870 -10.15 -24.56 -8.41
N LEU A 871 -9.57 -25.75 -8.55
CA LEU A 871 -8.13 -25.95 -8.38
C LEU A 871 -7.33 -25.22 -9.46
N ASN A 872 -7.78 -25.33 -10.72
CA ASN A 872 -7.18 -24.62 -11.85
C ASN A 872 -7.28 -23.10 -11.69
N PHE A 873 -8.38 -22.62 -11.12
CA PHE A 873 -8.54 -21.20 -10.79
C PHE A 873 -7.49 -20.74 -9.78
N LEU A 874 -7.30 -21.45 -8.66
CA LEU A 874 -6.31 -21.09 -7.63
C LEU A 874 -4.88 -21.10 -8.19
N MET A 875 -4.53 -22.07 -9.04
CA MET A 875 -3.24 -22.11 -9.71
C MET A 875 -3.03 -20.90 -10.64
N ARG A 876 -4.04 -20.53 -11.45
CA ARG A 876 -4.00 -19.32 -12.30
C ARG A 876 -3.85 -18.05 -11.49
N VAL A 877 -4.56 -17.92 -10.36
CA VAL A 877 -4.43 -16.74 -9.48
C VAL A 877 -3.01 -16.63 -8.95
N LYS A 878 -2.44 -17.72 -8.45
CA LYS A 878 -1.05 -17.74 -7.94
C LYS A 878 -0.05 -17.31 -9.02
N ASP A 879 -0.23 -17.76 -10.26
CA ASP A 879 0.63 -17.43 -11.39
C ASP A 879 0.49 -15.96 -11.83
N ASN A 880 -0.72 -15.41 -11.82
CA ASN A 880 -1.01 -14.04 -12.25
C ASN A 880 -0.54 -12.95 -11.28
N TYR A 881 -0.24 -13.29 -10.01
CA TYR A 881 0.14 -12.31 -8.99
C TYR A 881 1.53 -12.63 -8.42
N PRO A 882 2.59 -11.93 -8.88
CA PRO A 882 3.94 -12.10 -8.35
C PRO A 882 3.99 -11.90 -6.83
N GLY A 883 4.53 -12.88 -6.10
CA GLY A 883 4.58 -12.87 -4.64
C GLY A 883 3.35 -13.47 -3.94
N CYS A 884 2.31 -13.85 -4.68
CA CYS A 884 1.19 -14.61 -4.13
C CYS A 884 1.67 -16.03 -3.73
N HIS A 885 1.27 -16.49 -2.56
CA HIS A 885 1.61 -17.81 -2.03
C HIS A 885 0.38 -18.49 -1.43
N MET A 886 0.45 -19.79 -1.18
CA MET A 886 -0.61 -20.48 -0.43
C MET A 886 -0.63 -19.99 1.02
N ALA A 887 -1.79 -19.84 1.60
CA ALA A 887 -1.97 -19.46 3.00
C ALA A 887 -1.17 -20.38 3.94
N LYS A 888 -0.64 -19.86 5.03
CA LYS A 888 0.08 -20.62 6.05
C LYS A 888 -0.69 -20.56 7.36
N ILE A 889 -0.79 -21.70 8.03
CA ILE A 889 -1.57 -21.85 9.27
C ILE A 889 -0.78 -22.50 10.41
N ASP A 890 0.53 -22.70 10.24
CA ASP A 890 1.37 -23.35 11.26
C ASP A 890 1.26 -22.68 12.63
N ASP A 891 1.10 -21.35 12.66
CA ASP A 891 1.01 -20.56 13.89
C ASP A 891 -0.39 -20.57 14.55
N ILE A 892 -1.40 -21.11 13.86
CA ILE A 892 -2.80 -21.07 14.33
C ILE A 892 -3.40 -22.46 14.56
N VAL A 893 -2.80 -23.55 14.05
CA VAL A 893 -3.28 -24.91 14.36
C VAL A 893 -3.14 -25.24 15.84
N ARG A 894 -4.08 -26.04 16.36
CA ARG A 894 -4.19 -26.33 17.82
C ARG A 894 -3.64 -27.70 18.24
N PHE A 895 -3.10 -28.49 17.30
CA PHE A 895 -2.55 -29.82 17.55
C PHE A 895 -1.03 -29.88 17.60
#